data_d379720d7b315090978e6601d8b9439e
#
_entry.id   d379720d7b315090978e6601d8b9439e
#
_cell.length_a   1.000
_cell.length_b   1.000
_cell.length_c   1.000
_cell.angle_alpha   90.00
_cell.angle_beta   90.00
_cell.angle_gamma   90.00
#
_symmetry.space_group_name_H-M   'P 1'
#
loop_
_entity.id
_entity.type
_entity.pdbx_description
1 polymer ?
#
loop_
_entity_poly.entity_id
_entity_poly.type
_entity_poly.pdbx_seq_one_letter_code
_entity_poly.pdbx_strand_id
1 'polypeptide(L)'
;MKLRKRILSLLFVFVMLISTVQVNASEITDTTSDNFVEGSIDGQTSNMSETLSGQTSETPTGEQDDEKSTPNSYLLTVTIEGIGEVIITTDSEKIKLGEKENTYIVQEGVEVPTLLEPDESYYIVYAELNGEWVDINDVNAYYTMPSEDAELVVIYDKIEIGRNMLPVPLADQVTYNQTITNSYGNKTSKFQVNGIWAWCCDAHNTTPARGDAISSIVESTNANLLKVLWYGCLGPGAILENNNDGWMQTSQAASQALGNGRVHSRYEAWYKSVITKAAPPSGFKAYIATPANGKQKLTYFVYTPVVNGYLTATKTSAQPAVTSGNSCYSLNGAEYGVYSNSACTSKVGTLTFNASGKANTLTLQAGTYYLKETKAPAGYSLSTAVTPAVVTAGNTTNTPVTNRPQLDPIGVLVSKVDADTNQNVAEGAGTLQGAQFTVKYYAGSYSSDPAAQGVAPTRKWVFQTDADGFCYFSSAYLVSGDTFYTNSSGTPSLPLGTVTIQETKAPEGYLINPEVYVRQIVANGNAENVDTYNYPIIKESSLKLDLVKKQEGTEIVIPGVVFEHTTPDGVVSTYTTDNAGALTIKGLEHGTHTLREVSAIDGYIVNSNVITFKVSSDNSIELLSSIDASVGDIDFTITSSGNISVVVENKLAPYNLTVYKQNNKGTLLEGAEFTLYSEKECINAVSIGATDANGNLTFSGLVVGTKYYLKETKAPTGYRIPVDENGAPYVTEVYTSSNPTIDEFFFYINGDKFNSEATGSYTLTGTTQNREVNITVINEITYRLPETGSTMTLVLMGLGMALVIYGLFHKKESRSSN
;
A
#
# COMPACT_ATOMS: atom_id res chain seq x y z
N MET A 1 9.98 5.90 20.67
CA MET A 1 8.93 5.57 19.68
C MET A 1 9.50 5.11 18.34
N LYS A 2 10.55 5.71 17.77
CA LYS A 2 11.15 5.28 16.48
C LYS A 2 11.81 3.88 16.49
N LEU A 3 12.29 3.42 17.64
CA LEU A 3 12.94 2.09 17.77
C LEU A 3 11.92 0.94 17.84
N ARG A 4 10.73 1.17 18.41
CA ARG A 4 9.65 0.14 18.48
C ARG A 4 8.98 -0.12 17.12
N LYS A 5 8.89 0.89 16.25
CA LYS A 5 8.33 0.72 14.89
C LYS A 5 9.25 -0.09 13.96
N ARG A 6 10.58 0.02 14.13
CA ARG A 6 11.54 -0.79 13.34
C ARG A 6 11.59 -2.25 13.76
N ILE A 7 11.34 -2.55 15.02
CA ILE A 7 11.29 -3.94 15.51
C ILE A 7 10.00 -4.63 15.08
N LEU A 8 8.87 -3.88 15.00
CA LEU A 8 7.60 -4.46 14.56
C LEU A 8 7.61 -4.75 13.04
N SER A 9 8.22 -3.89 12.22
CA SER A 9 8.32 -4.14 10.77
C SER A 9 9.28 -5.29 10.43
N LEU A 10 10.36 -5.47 11.20
CA LEU A 10 11.24 -6.64 11.04
C LEU A 10 10.58 -7.95 11.49
N LEU A 11 9.75 -7.90 12.54
CA LEU A 11 9.00 -9.09 12.97
C LEU A 11 7.93 -9.49 11.94
N PHE A 12 7.29 -8.50 11.29
CA PHE A 12 6.27 -8.76 10.27
C PHE A 12 6.87 -9.36 8.99
N VAL A 13 8.04 -8.90 8.56
CA VAL A 13 8.76 -9.48 7.41
C VAL A 13 9.24 -10.90 7.74
N PHE A 14 9.65 -11.17 8.99
CA PHE A 14 10.06 -12.51 9.40
C PHE A 14 8.88 -13.49 9.51
N VAL A 15 7.71 -13.03 9.93
CA VAL A 15 6.48 -13.84 9.96
C VAL A 15 5.94 -14.11 8.56
N MET A 16 6.02 -13.14 7.63
CA MET A 16 5.66 -13.38 6.21
C MET A 16 6.62 -14.34 5.51
N LEU A 17 7.93 -14.29 5.79
CA LEU A 17 8.89 -15.24 5.25
C LEU A 17 8.67 -16.68 5.76
N ILE A 18 8.22 -16.84 7.01
CA ILE A 18 7.89 -18.17 7.56
C ILE A 18 6.53 -18.67 7.00
N SER A 19 5.57 -17.78 6.75
CA SER A 19 4.29 -18.19 6.16
C SER A 19 4.40 -18.59 4.69
N THR A 20 5.29 -17.98 3.91
CA THR A 20 5.54 -18.36 2.51
C THR A 20 6.28 -19.71 2.39
N VAL A 21 7.12 -20.05 3.35
CA VAL A 21 7.80 -21.37 3.37
C VAL A 21 6.83 -22.49 3.81
N GLN A 22 5.82 -22.20 4.64
CA GLN A 22 4.81 -23.20 5.04
C GLN A 22 3.74 -23.45 3.98
N VAL A 23 3.44 -22.48 3.11
CA VAL A 23 2.47 -22.67 2.00
C VAL A 23 3.06 -23.53 0.88
N ASN A 24 4.38 -23.52 0.68
CA ASN A 24 5.02 -24.38 -0.32
C ASN A 24 5.25 -25.84 0.13
N ALA A 25 4.94 -26.18 1.38
CA ALA A 25 5.06 -27.56 1.88
C ALA A 25 3.71 -28.34 1.90
N SER A 26 2.59 -27.71 1.54
CA SER A 26 1.26 -28.33 1.58
C SER A 26 0.60 -28.57 0.21
N GLU A 27 1.31 -28.37 -0.90
CA GLU A 27 0.76 -28.62 -2.24
C GLU A 27 1.33 -29.86 -2.95
N ILE A 28 1.80 -30.83 -2.19
CA ILE A 28 2.10 -32.14 -2.75
C ILE A 28 1.27 -33.19 -1.99
N THR A 29 -0.02 -33.20 -2.21
CA THR A 29 -0.90 -34.38 -2.21
C THR A 29 -2.30 -33.93 -2.61
N ASP A 30 -2.87 -34.71 -3.52
CA ASP A 30 -4.27 -34.75 -3.96
C ASP A 30 -4.74 -33.81 -5.06
N THR A 31 -4.71 -34.37 -6.26
CA THR A 31 -5.89 -34.34 -7.15
C THR A 31 -5.91 -35.57 -8.01
N THR A 32 -6.73 -36.50 -7.61
CA THR A 32 -7.36 -37.46 -8.49
C THR A 32 -8.75 -36.96 -8.90
N SER A 33 -9.10 -37.36 -10.11
CA SER A 33 -10.43 -37.43 -10.75
C SER A 33 -10.88 -36.16 -11.49
N ASP A 34 -11.22 -36.22 -12.69
CA ASP A 34 -12.00 -36.96 -13.65
C ASP A 34 -12.02 -36.17 -14.95
N ASN A 35 -11.85 -36.63 -16.13
CA ASN A 35 -12.69 -37.50 -16.94
C ASN A 35 -12.28 -37.45 -18.43
N PHE A 36 -12.29 -38.65 -19.03
CA PHE A 36 -12.67 -39.04 -20.41
C PHE A 36 -11.75 -38.67 -21.58
N VAL A 37 -11.35 -39.54 -22.52
CA VAL A 37 -11.90 -40.82 -23.08
C VAL A 37 -10.81 -41.57 -23.82
N GLU A 38 -10.76 -42.87 -23.59
CA GLU A 38 -10.46 -44.05 -24.41
C GLU A 38 -9.46 -44.06 -25.57
N GLY A 39 -8.63 -45.09 -25.50
CA GLY A 39 -8.01 -45.81 -26.65
C GLY A 39 -6.84 -46.69 -26.23
N SER A 40 -7.09 -47.74 -25.59
CA SER A 40 -6.54 -49.10 -25.55
C SER A 40 -5.44 -49.40 -26.62
N ILE A 41 -4.39 -50.22 -26.39
CA ILE A 41 -4.32 -51.60 -25.89
C ILE A 41 -2.83 -51.97 -25.68
N ASP A 42 -2.55 -52.67 -24.59
CA ASP A 42 -1.59 -53.78 -24.30
C ASP A 42 -0.13 -53.66 -24.80
N GLY A 43 0.87 -54.08 -24.09
CA GLY A 43 0.99 -54.97 -22.94
C GLY A 43 2.47 -55.32 -22.70
N GLN A 44 2.73 -55.46 -21.43
CA GLN A 44 3.73 -56.35 -20.81
C GLN A 44 5.24 -56.27 -21.05
N THR A 45 5.84 -55.82 -19.94
CA THR A 45 6.88 -56.45 -19.09
C THR A 45 7.87 -57.45 -19.75
N SER A 46 9.15 -57.23 -19.56
CA SER A 46 9.97 -58.01 -18.62
C SER A 46 11.46 -57.99 -18.95
N ASN A 47 12.20 -57.85 -17.90
CA ASN A 47 13.56 -58.07 -17.53
C ASN A 47 14.43 -59.07 -18.38
N MET A 48 15.73 -58.83 -18.20
CA MET A 48 16.87 -59.74 -18.10
C MET A 48 17.78 -59.91 -19.30
N SER A 49 18.94 -59.35 -19.09
CA SER A 49 20.32 -59.92 -19.02
C SER A 49 20.73 -60.99 -19.99
N GLU A 50 21.99 -60.86 -20.29
CA GLU A 50 23.03 -61.87 -20.59
C GLU A 50 23.55 -61.97 -22.03
N THR A 51 24.77 -61.46 -22.15
CA THR A 51 26.04 -62.05 -22.60
C THR A 51 26.06 -62.98 -23.80
N LEU A 52 27.13 -62.74 -24.51
CA LEU A 52 28.09 -63.65 -25.17
C LEU A 52 27.98 -63.93 -26.67
N SER A 53 29.02 -63.41 -27.32
CA SER A 53 29.95 -64.12 -28.27
C SER A 53 29.39 -64.91 -29.40
N GLY A 54 30.05 -64.70 -30.54
CA GLY A 54 30.29 -65.83 -31.51
C GLY A 54 30.20 -65.43 -32.98
N GLN A 55 31.36 -65.31 -33.53
CA GLN A 55 31.71 -65.38 -34.95
C GLN A 55 30.81 -66.30 -35.83
N THR A 56 30.49 -65.94 -37.06
CA THR A 56 31.15 -66.46 -38.28
C THR A 56 30.36 -66.02 -39.51
N SER A 57 31.12 -65.54 -40.49
CA SER A 57 31.07 -65.64 -41.94
C SER A 57 29.74 -66.13 -42.61
N GLU A 58 29.27 -65.39 -43.60
CA GLU A 58 29.27 -65.76 -45.03
C GLU A 58 28.53 -64.70 -45.82
N THR A 59 29.25 -64.17 -46.84
CA THR A 59 28.62 -63.42 -47.96
C THR A 59 27.90 -64.44 -48.90
N PRO A 60 26.85 -64.05 -49.66
CA PRO A 60 27.09 -63.18 -50.84
C PRO A 60 25.92 -62.32 -51.34
N THR A 61 26.35 -61.34 -52.10
CA THR A 61 25.78 -60.76 -53.34
C THR A 61 24.44 -59.97 -53.30
N GLY A 62 24.61 -58.67 -53.52
CA GLY A 62 23.88 -58.02 -54.58
C GLY A 62 22.61 -57.25 -54.19
N GLU A 63 22.77 -55.98 -54.00
CA GLU A 63 22.07 -54.92 -54.72
C GLU A 63 22.44 -53.60 -54.11
N GLN A 64 22.76 -52.61 -54.96
CA GLN A 64 23.07 -51.28 -54.56
C GLN A 64 21.76 -50.63 -54.07
N ASP A 65 21.73 -50.29 -52.77
CA ASP A 65 20.91 -49.19 -52.25
C ASP A 65 21.88 -48.24 -51.53
N ASP A 66 21.75 -46.96 -51.85
CA ASP A 66 22.47 -45.87 -51.24
C ASP A 66 22.20 -45.84 -49.73
N GLU A 67 22.95 -46.60 -48.91
CA GLU A 67 22.97 -46.44 -47.49
C GLU A 67 23.73 -45.19 -47.15
N LYS A 68 22.99 -44.17 -46.72
CA LYS A 68 23.50 -43.01 -46.02
C LYS A 68 24.19 -43.52 -44.74
N SER A 69 25.56 -43.65 -44.81
CA SER A 69 26.35 -44.06 -43.66
C SER A 69 26.03 -43.16 -42.46
N THR A 70 25.51 -43.72 -41.43
CA THR A 70 25.41 -43.02 -40.13
C THR A 70 26.82 -42.67 -39.73
N PRO A 71 27.16 -41.43 -39.44
CA PRO A 71 28.49 -41.04 -38.99
C PRO A 71 28.85 -41.80 -37.71
N ASN A 72 30.11 -42.25 -37.64
CA ASN A 72 30.64 -42.89 -36.45
C ASN A 72 30.55 -41.96 -35.25
N SER A 73 30.36 -42.53 -34.08
CA SER A 73 30.32 -41.72 -32.84
C SER A 73 31.42 -42.23 -31.92
N TYR A 74 32.11 -41.30 -31.33
CA TYR A 74 33.26 -41.55 -30.45
C TYR A 74 33.02 -40.98 -29.05
N LEU A 75 33.75 -41.45 -28.06
CA LEU A 75 33.68 -41.03 -26.68
C LEU A 75 34.59 -39.80 -26.49
N LEU A 76 33.98 -38.72 -25.99
CA LEU A 76 34.70 -37.56 -25.51
C LEU A 76 34.71 -37.58 -23.99
N THR A 77 35.89 -37.58 -23.40
CA THR A 77 36.09 -37.47 -21.94
C THR A 77 36.58 -36.09 -21.61
N VAL A 78 36.05 -35.49 -20.59
CA VAL A 78 36.46 -34.15 -20.11
C VAL A 78 37.20 -34.29 -18.80
N THR A 79 38.45 -33.83 -18.79
CA THR A 79 39.32 -33.78 -17.61
C THR A 79 39.54 -32.32 -17.20
N ILE A 80 39.29 -32.01 -15.94
CA ILE A 80 39.43 -30.67 -15.39
C ILE A 80 40.55 -30.66 -14.37
N GLU A 81 41.51 -29.76 -14.58
CA GLU A 81 42.58 -29.48 -13.60
C GLU A 81 42.36 -28.07 -13.05
N GLY A 82 42.27 -27.93 -11.72
CA GLY A 82 41.93 -26.66 -11.05
C GLY A 82 40.47 -26.61 -10.60
N ILE A 83 39.92 -25.42 -10.40
CA ILE A 83 38.51 -25.21 -9.99
C ILE A 83 37.78 -24.40 -11.04
N GLY A 84 36.81 -25.00 -11.68
CA GLY A 84 35.95 -24.43 -12.71
C GLY A 84 35.04 -25.50 -13.29
N GLU A 85 34.16 -25.12 -14.16
CA GLU A 85 33.25 -26.02 -14.85
C GLU A 85 33.48 -26.03 -16.36
N VAL A 86 33.19 -27.14 -16.99
CA VAL A 86 33.19 -27.32 -18.44
C VAL A 86 31.79 -27.76 -18.85
N ILE A 87 31.08 -26.89 -19.56
CA ILE A 87 29.71 -27.12 -19.97
C ILE A 87 29.67 -27.40 -21.45
N ILE A 88 29.28 -28.62 -21.81
CA ILE A 88 29.08 -29.02 -23.21
C ILE A 88 27.59 -29.06 -23.50
N THR A 89 27.17 -28.31 -24.51
CA THR A 89 25.77 -28.32 -24.95
C THR A 89 25.46 -29.61 -25.71
N THR A 90 24.59 -30.42 -25.15
CA THR A 90 24.16 -31.68 -25.80
C THR A 90 23.13 -31.43 -26.89
N ASP A 91 23.29 -32.15 -28.01
CA ASP A 91 22.33 -32.24 -29.09
C ASP A 91 21.88 -33.71 -29.22
N SER A 92 20.57 -33.98 -29.10
CA SER A 92 20.01 -35.34 -29.02
C SER A 92 20.39 -36.24 -30.21
N GLU A 93 20.81 -35.67 -31.32
CA GLU A 93 21.19 -36.43 -32.52
C GLU A 93 22.71 -36.63 -32.64
N LYS A 94 23.51 -35.62 -32.28
CA LYS A 94 24.95 -35.57 -32.56
C LYS A 94 25.85 -35.59 -31.33
N ILE A 95 25.40 -35.03 -30.20
CA ILE A 95 26.15 -34.94 -28.95
C ILE A 95 25.24 -35.43 -27.83
N LYS A 96 25.60 -36.55 -27.20
CA LYS A 96 24.81 -37.17 -26.12
C LYS A 96 25.66 -37.35 -24.87
N LEU A 97 25.01 -37.35 -23.70
CA LEU A 97 25.68 -37.71 -22.45
C LEU A 97 26.16 -39.17 -22.51
N GLY A 98 27.40 -39.40 -22.07
CA GLY A 98 27.95 -40.75 -21.91
C GLY A 98 27.44 -41.40 -20.61
N GLU A 99 27.81 -42.68 -20.42
CA GLU A 99 27.40 -43.44 -19.21
C GLU A 99 28.16 -43.07 -17.93
N LYS A 100 29.28 -42.39 -18.06
CA LYS A 100 30.10 -41.92 -16.94
C LYS A 100 30.04 -40.43 -16.83
N GLU A 101 30.24 -39.90 -15.64
CA GLU A 101 30.36 -38.49 -15.39
C GLU A 101 31.44 -37.86 -16.26
N ASN A 102 31.19 -36.66 -16.79
CA ASN A 102 32.07 -35.90 -17.69
C ASN A 102 32.45 -36.65 -18.99
N THR A 103 31.59 -37.52 -19.46
CA THR A 103 31.77 -38.18 -20.78
C THR A 103 30.61 -37.90 -21.70
N TYR A 104 30.91 -37.79 -23.01
CA TYR A 104 29.93 -37.49 -24.05
C TYR A 104 30.17 -38.43 -25.24
N ILE A 105 29.10 -38.83 -25.90
CA ILE A 105 29.13 -39.56 -27.16
C ILE A 105 28.91 -38.56 -28.27
N VAL A 106 29.91 -38.33 -29.10
CA VAL A 106 29.91 -37.27 -30.13
C VAL A 106 30.17 -37.90 -31.51
N GLN A 107 29.43 -37.45 -32.51
CA GLN A 107 29.65 -37.87 -33.89
C GLN A 107 30.94 -37.26 -34.45
N GLU A 108 31.66 -38.01 -35.28
CA GLU A 108 32.87 -37.56 -35.99
C GLU A 108 32.60 -36.28 -36.80
N GLY A 109 33.55 -35.34 -36.69
CA GLY A 109 33.50 -34.08 -37.44
C GLY A 109 32.45 -33.05 -36.95
N VAL A 110 31.82 -33.28 -35.81
CA VAL A 110 30.90 -32.36 -35.18
C VAL A 110 31.68 -31.31 -34.38
N GLU A 111 31.39 -30.05 -34.61
CA GLU A 111 31.85 -28.95 -33.74
C GLU A 111 31.13 -29.02 -32.41
N VAL A 112 31.89 -29.10 -31.31
CA VAL A 112 31.37 -29.29 -29.95
C VAL A 112 31.25 -27.93 -29.24
N PRO A 113 30.04 -27.40 -29.01
CA PRO A 113 29.85 -26.17 -28.27
C PRO A 113 30.21 -26.38 -26.80
N THR A 114 31.30 -25.77 -26.37
CA THR A 114 31.84 -25.93 -25.01
C THR A 114 32.04 -24.58 -24.36
N LEU A 115 31.41 -24.37 -23.21
CA LEU A 115 31.58 -23.20 -22.35
C LEU A 115 32.49 -23.58 -21.17
N LEU A 116 33.54 -22.77 -20.95
CA LEU A 116 34.51 -22.94 -19.88
C LEU A 116 34.24 -21.91 -18.78
N GLU A 117 33.80 -22.33 -17.60
CA GLU A 117 33.47 -21.47 -16.48
C GLU A 117 34.47 -21.64 -15.33
N PRO A 118 35.49 -20.77 -15.23
CA PRO A 118 36.38 -20.79 -14.07
C PRO A 118 35.64 -20.29 -12.82
N ASP A 119 35.96 -20.83 -11.65
CA ASP A 119 35.56 -20.27 -10.36
C ASP A 119 36.05 -18.81 -10.21
N GLU A 120 35.37 -18.00 -9.38
CA GLU A 120 35.67 -16.55 -9.21
C GLU A 120 37.14 -16.19 -8.94
N SER A 121 37.92 -17.15 -8.47
CA SER A 121 39.34 -16.98 -8.12
C SER A 121 40.29 -17.67 -9.12
N TYR A 122 39.78 -18.17 -10.22
CA TYR A 122 40.54 -18.94 -11.21
C TYR A 122 40.40 -18.32 -12.60
N TYR A 123 41.32 -18.65 -13.48
CA TYR A 123 41.28 -18.26 -14.90
C TYR A 123 41.62 -19.48 -15.77
N ILE A 124 41.17 -19.43 -16.99
CA ILE A 124 41.47 -20.50 -17.97
C ILE A 124 42.94 -20.37 -18.40
N VAL A 125 43.71 -21.39 -18.16
CA VAL A 125 45.10 -21.44 -18.62
C VAL A 125 45.16 -21.89 -20.07
N TYR A 126 44.59 -23.03 -20.36
CA TYR A 126 44.39 -23.55 -21.71
C TYR A 126 43.41 -24.72 -21.73
N ALA A 127 42.98 -25.07 -22.93
CA ALA A 127 42.29 -26.33 -23.19
C ALA A 127 43.05 -27.07 -24.31
N GLU A 128 43.10 -28.39 -24.19
CA GLU A 128 43.70 -29.26 -25.20
C GLU A 128 42.83 -30.48 -25.47
N LEU A 129 42.75 -30.91 -26.71
CA LEU A 129 42.07 -32.12 -27.15
C LEU A 129 43.11 -33.12 -27.62
N ASN A 130 43.23 -34.26 -26.96
CA ASN A 130 44.27 -35.25 -27.23
C ASN A 130 45.72 -34.69 -27.28
N GLY A 131 46.00 -33.66 -26.43
CA GLY A 131 47.32 -33.02 -26.37
C GLY A 131 47.58 -31.94 -27.43
N GLU A 132 46.58 -31.64 -28.26
CA GLU A 132 46.64 -30.50 -29.19
C GLU A 132 45.81 -29.33 -28.67
N TRP A 133 46.32 -28.09 -28.84
CA TRP A 133 45.68 -26.87 -28.34
C TRP A 133 44.34 -26.65 -29.01
N VAL A 134 43.34 -26.38 -28.18
CA VAL A 134 42.00 -25.98 -28.60
C VAL A 134 41.94 -24.46 -28.65
N ASP A 135 41.33 -23.90 -29.70
CA ASP A 135 41.06 -22.47 -29.79
C ASP A 135 40.03 -22.05 -28.73
N ILE A 136 40.43 -21.09 -27.95
CA ILE A 136 39.56 -20.51 -26.89
C ILE A 136 39.31 -19.05 -27.24
N ASN A 137 38.04 -18.68 -27.33
CA ASN A 137 37.62 -17.29 -27.49
C ASN A 137 36.84 -16.86 -26.25
N ASP A 138 37.49 -16.10 -25.37
CA ASP A 138 36.99 -15.68 -24.07
C ASP A 138 36.78 -16.89 -23.14
N VAL A 139 35.53 -17.39 -23.03
CA VAL A 139 35.20 -18.57 -22.21
C VAL A 139 34.72 -19.76 -23.06
N ASN A 140 34.77 -19.66 -24.38
CA ASN A 140 34.32 -20.75 -25.26
C ASN A 140 35.49 -21.48 -25.87
N ALA A 141 35.46 -22.80 -25.83
CA ALA A 141 36.39 -23.67 -26.54
C ALA A 141 35.79 -24.15 -27.87
N TYR A 142 36.59 -24.05 -28.92
CA TYR A 142 36.20 -24.42 -30.29
C TYR A 142 37.02 -25.55 -30.79
N TYR A 143 36.41 -26.70 -31.03
CA TYR A 143 37.06 -27.90 -31.55
C TYR A 143 36.05 -28.78 -32.27
N THR A 144 36.57 -29.62 -33.15
CA THR A 144 35.80 -30.60 -33.89
C THR A 144 36.15 -32.00 -33.39
N MET A 145 35.16 -32.86 -33.19
CA MET A 145 35.38 -34.23 -32.73
C MET A 145 36.19 -35.03 -33.75
N PRO A 146 37.35 -35.61 -33.37
CA PRO A 146 38.16 -36.44 -34.28
C PRO A 146 37.46 -37.77 -34.57
N SER A 147 38.10 -38.57 -35.45
CA SER A 147 37.64 -39.92 -35.83
C SER A 147 38.12 -41.00 -34.85
N GLU A 148 38.28 -40.64 -33.59
CA GLU A 148 38.69 -41.55 -32.51
C GLU A 148 38.17 -41.01 -31.17
N ASP A 149 38.22 -41.81 -30.10
CA ASP A 149 37.91 -41.36 -28.76
C ASP A 149 38.89 -40.25 -28.35
N ALA A 150 38.37 -39.20 -27.71
CA ALA A 150 39.11 -37.99 -27.40
C ALA A 150 39.03 -37.62 -25.93
N GLU A 151 40.08 -36.97 -25.44
CA GLU A 151 40.12 -36.36 -24.12
C GLU A 151 40.29 -34.85 -24.27
N LEU A 152 39.30 -34.09 -23.76
CA LEU A 152 39.40 -32.66 -23.59
C LEU A 152 39.94 -32.39 -22.18
N VAL A 153 41.14 -31.83 -22.09
CA VAL A 153 41.74 -31.40 -20.83
C VAL A 153 41.61 -29.88 -20.73
N VAL A 154 41.02 -29.40 -19.66
CA VAL A 154 40.92 -27.98 -19.38
C VAL A 154 41.61 -27.66 -18.07
N ILE A 155 42.51 -26.69 -18.11
CA ILE A 155 43.30 -26.28 -16.93
C ILE A 155 42.90 -24.90 -16.49
N TYR A 156 42.44 -24.81 -15.26
CA TYR A 156 42.17 -23.56 -14.53
C TYR A 156 43.28 -23.37 -13.49
N ASP A 157 43.81 -22.13 -13.42
CA ASP A 157 44.81 -21.78 -12.40
C ASP A 157 44.30 -20.63 -11.56
N LYS A 158 44.76 -20.61 -10.31
CA LYS A 158 44.30 -19.60 -9.33
C LYS A 158 44.84 -18.24 -9.64
N ILE A 159 43.97 -17.18 -9.58
CA ILE A 159 44.38 -15.81 -9.68
C ILE A 159 45.18 -15.44 -8.41
N GLU A 160 46.48 -15.53 -8.44
CA GLU A 160 47.35 -14.97 -7.41
C GLU A 160 47.45 -13.46 -7.62
N ILE A 161 46.75 -12.69 -6.79
CA ILE A 161 46.87 -11.23 -6.75
C ILE A 161 48.29 -10.90 -6.31
N GLY A 162 49.16 -10.61 -7.28
CA GLY A 162 50.49 -10.12 -6.96
C GLY A 162 51.67 -10.59 -7.76
N ARG A 163 51.54 -11.39 -8.81
CA ARG A 163 52.68 -11.66 -9.72
C ARG A 163 52.23 -11.64 -11.17
N ASN A 164 52.76 -10.67 -11.92
CA ASN A 164 52.84 -10.77 -13.37
C ASN A 164 53.71 -11.98 -13.72
N MET A 165 53.13 -13.10 -13.95
CA MET A 165 53.82 -14.21 -14.61
C MET A 165 53.73 -14.01 -16.13
N LEU A 166 54.66 -13.33 -16.69
CA LEU A 166 55.11 -13.62 -18.05
C LEU A 166 55.61 -15.06 -18.06
N PRO A 167 55.51 -15.82 -19.18
CA PRO A 167 56.09 -17.17 -19.29
C PRO A 167 57.49 -17.14 -18.77
N VAL A 168 57.92 -18.16 -18.00
CA VAL A 168 59.28 -18.27 -17.44
C VAL A 168 60.26 -17.92 -18.54
N PRO A 169 61.00 -16.82 -18.47
CA PRO A 169 61.93 -16.48 -19.53
C PRO A 169 63.01 -17.49 -19.50
N LEU A 170 63.32 -18.11 -20.62
CA LEU A 170 64.70 -18.60 -20.80
C LEU A 170 65.60 -17.50 -20.25
N ALA A 171 66.54 -17.88 -19.36
CA ALA A 171 67.42 -16.92 -18.71
C ALA A 171 67.94 -15.91 -19.74
N ASP A 172 67.74 -14.59 -19.42
CA ASP A 172 68.12 -13.51 -20.29
C ASP A 172 69.54 -13.77 -20.81
N GLN A 173 69.69 -13.79 -22.16
CA GLN A 173 70.96 -14.20 -22.76
C GLN A 173 71.24 -13.37 -24.02
N VAL A 174 72.53 -13.31 -24.40
CA VAL A 174 72.97 -12.86 -25.74
C VAL A 174 72.56 -13.92 -26.76
N THR A 175 71.55 -13.69 -27.55
CA THR A 175 71.02 -14.64 -28.54
C THR A 175 71.79 -14.61 -29.88
N TYR A 176 72.48 -13.49 -30.19
CA TYR A 176 73.24 -13.34 -31.41
C TYR A 176 74.48 -12.49 -31.15
N ASN A 177 75.61 -12.86 -31.82
CA ASN A 177 76.80 -12.07 -31.88
C ASN A 177 77.52 -12.32 -33.24
N GLN A 178 77.75 -11.29 -34.04
CA GLN A 178 78.47 -11.30 -35.27
C GLN A 178 79.44 -10.13 -35.31
N THR A 179 80.70 -10.42 -35.44
CA THR A 179 81.75 -9.39 -35.69
C THR A 179 81.58 -8.79 -37.07
N ILE A 180 81.47 -7.47 -37.16
CA ILE A 180 81.42 -6.71 -38.41
C ILE A 180 82.60 -5.76 -38.52
N THR A 181 83.00 -5.47 -39.74
CA THR A 181 84.04 -4.49 -40.07
C THR A 181 83.35 -3.33 -40.85
N ASN A 182 83.60 -2.13 -40.43
CA ASN A 182 83.08 -0.92 -41.10
C ASN A 182 83.93 -0.55 -42.35
N SER A 183 83.48 0.42 -43.10
CA SER A 183 84.18 0.90 -44.30
C SER A 183 85.64 1.39 -44.05
N TYR A 184 86.06 1.61 -42.78
CA TYR A 184 87.35 2.09 -42.37
C TYR A 184 88.21 0.99 -41.70
N GLY A 185 87.76 -0.24 -41.75
CA GLY A 185 88.49 -1.36 -41.18
C GLY A 185 88.34 -1.56 -39.66
N ASN A 186 87.58 -0.77 -38.98
CA ASN A 186 87.29 -0.88 -37.58
C ASN A 186 86.28 -2.05 -37.33
N LYS A 187 86.51 -2.85 -36.26
CA LYS A 187 85.66 -3.94 -35.91
C LYS A 187 84.74 -3.61 -34.74
N THR A 188 83.48 -4.03 -34.84
CA THR A 188 82.52 -4.13 -33.73
C THR A 188 81.66 -5.36 -33.91
N SER A 189 80.70 -5.62 -33.02
CA SER A 189 79.74 -6.70 -33.17
C SER A 189 78.34 -6.24 -33.22
N LYS A 190 77.47 -6.94 -33.96
CA LYS A 190 76.00 -6.88 -33.89
C LYS A 190 75.58 -7.86 -32.89
N PHE A 191 74.68 -7.47 -32.01
CA PHE A 191 74.14 -8.32 -30.92
C PHE A 191 72.64 -8.38 -30.97
N GLN A 192 72.13 -9.44 -30.39
CA GLN A 192 70.73 -9.53 -29.93
C GLN A 192 70.75 -9.94 -28.49
N VAL A 193 69.85 -9.38 -27.67
CA VAL A 193 69.49 -9.77 -26.33
C VAL A 193 68.04 -10.26 -26.40
N ASN A 194 67.81 -11.52 -26.06
CA ASN A 194 66.48 -12.13 -26.17
C ASN A 194 65.81 -11.88 -27.56
N GLY A 195 66.60 -11.99 -28.66
CA GLY A 195 66.10 -11.77 -30.00
C GLY A 195 65.97 -10.28 -30.42
N ILE A 196 66.17 -9.31 -29.56
CA ILE A 196 66.06 -7.88 -29.85
C ILE A 196 67.47 -7.35 -30.22
N TRP A 197 67.60 -6.61 -31.34
CA TRP A 197 68.83 -5.99 -31.72
C TRP A 197 69.36 -5.04 -30.66
N ALA A 198 70.62 -5.21 -30.29
CA ALA A 198 71.30 -4.47 -29.23
C ALA A 198 72.71 -4.00 -29.67
N TRP A 199 73.07 -2.84 -29.16
CA TRP A 199 74.33 -2.19 -29.45
C TRP A 199 75.23 -2.29 -28.22
N CYS A 200 76.56 -2.40 -28.47
CA CYS A 200 77.49 -2.22 -27.40
C CYS A 200 77.40 -0.81 -26.81
N CYS A 201 77.31 -0.70 -25.53
CA CYS A 201 77.32 0.59 -24.80
C CYS A 201 78.41 0.69 -23.73
N ASP A 202 79.44 -0.24 -23.77
CA ASP A 202 80.54 -0.28 -22.87
C ASP A 202 81.82 -0.72 -23.67
N ALA A 203 82.59 0.22 -24.08
CA ALA A 203 83.76 -0.02 -24.95
C ALA A 203 84.99 -0.58 -24.24
N HIS A 204 84.97 -0.73 -22.89
CA HIS A 204 86.15 -1.05 -22.07
C HIS A 204 86.32 -2.52 -21.78
N ASN A 205 85.20 -3.30 -21.93
CA ASN A 205 85.19 -4.73 -21.62
C ASN A 205 85.24 -5.65 -22.84
N THR A 206 85.46 -6.91 -22.64
CA THR A 206 85.47 -7.88 -23.73
C THR A 206 84.06 -8.11 -24.29
N THR A 207 84.02 -8.41 -25.60
CA THR A 207 82.77 -8.61 -26.32
C THR A 207 81.98 -9.80 -25.81
N PRO A 208 80.67 -9.73 -25.54
CA PRO A 208 79.81 -10.85 -25.14
C PRO A 208 79.69 -11.90 -26.26
N ALA A 209 79.71 -13.21 -25.91
CA ALA A 209 79.49 -14.29 -26.84
C ALA A 209 77.99 -14.65 -26.89
N ARG A 210 77.58 -15.36 -27.96
CA ARG A 210 76.23 -15.97 -28.02
C ARG A 210 76.14 -16.98 -26.91
N GLY A 211 75.04 -16.98 -26.16
CA GLY A 211 74.76 -17.80 -24.97
C GLY A 211 75.29 -17.25 -23.67
N ASP A 212 75.97 -16.09 -23.68
CA ASP A 212 76.30 -15.39 -22.44
C ASP A 212 75.02 -14.98 -21.70
N ALA A 213 74.93 -15.39 -20.45
CA ALA A 213 73.78 -15.02 -19.59
C ALA A 213 73.83 -13.52 -19.26
N ILE A 214 72.69 -12.90 -19.24
CA ILE A 214 72.46 -11.51 -18.80
C ILE A 214 72.05 -11.53 -17.32
N SER A 215 72.85 -10.86 -16.47
CA SER A 215 72.53 -10.77 -15.01
C SER A 215 71.51 -9.74 -14.64
N SER A 216 71.31 -8.71 -15.46
CA SER A 216 70.29 -7.67 -15.23
C SER A 216 69.93 -6.95 -16.52
N ILE A 217 68.66 -6.57 -16.65
CA ILE A 217 68.16 -5.66 -17.66
C ILE A 217 67.51 -4.50 -16.90
N VAL A 218 67.95 -3.29 -17.13
CA VAL A 218 67.48 -2.08 -16.44
C VAL A 218 67.05 -1.04 -17.45
N GLU A 219 65.87 -0.44 -17.30
CA GLU A 219 65.40 0.68 -18.10
C GLU A 219 66.31 1.90 -17.85
N SER A 220 66.80 2.52 -18.93
CA SER A 220 67.65 3.70 -18.85
C SER A 220 66.81 4.98 -19.05
N THR A 221 66.93 5.92 -18.12
CA THR A 221 66.38 7.28 -18.24
C THR A 221 67.35 8.28 -18.85
N ASN A 222 68.53 7.83 -19.35
CA ASN A 222 69.51 8.71 -19.94
C ASN A 222 69.03 9.32 -21.26
N ALA A 223 68.72 10.65 -21.23
CA ALA A 223 68.15 11.41 -22.35
C ALA A 223 68.98 11.32 -23.64
N ASN A 224 70.30 11.27 -23.49
CA ASN A 224 71.23 11.22 -24.68
C ASN A 224 71.18 9.77 -25.27
N LEU A 225 71.20 8.73 -24.46
CA LEU A 225 71.04 7.38 -24.93
C LEU A 225 69.71 7.16 -25.67
N LEU A 226 68.62 7.63 -25.12
CA LEU A 226 67.31 7.56 -25.77
C LEU A 226 67.32 8.21 -27.15
N LYS A 227 67.92 9.38 -27.30
CA LYS A 227 68.09 10.04 -28.61
C LYS A 227 69.02 9.30 -29.55
N VAL A 228 70.16 8.80 -29.08
CA VAL A 228 71.07 7.97 -29.85
C VAL A 228 70.37 6.72 -30.40
N LEU A 229 69.63 6.00 -29.61
CA LEU A 229 68.94 4.79 -30.07
C LEU A 229 67.75 5.12 -30.97
N TRP A 230 67.05 6.24 -30.76
CA TRP A 230 65.95 6.70 -31.61
C TRP A 230 66.46 7.12 -33.03
N TYR A 231 67.52 7.90 -33.13
CA TYR A 231 68.06 8.45 -34.38
C TYR A 231 69.18 7.59 -34.96
N GLY A 232 69.64 6.59 -34.23
CA GLY A 232 70.71 5.68 -34.66
C GLY A 232 70.22 4.63 -35.64
N CYS A 233 71.16 3.78 -36.06
CA CYS A 233 70.88 2.65 -36.94
C CYS A 233 69.74 1.75 -36.34
N LEU A 234 68.72 1.44 -37.11
CA LEU A 234 67.52 0.66 -36.73
C LEU A 234 66.55 1.37 -35.74
N GLY A 235 66.90 2.54 -35.26
CA GLY A 235 65.97 3.31 -34.44
C GLY A 235 64.72 3.74 -35.22
N PRO A 236 63.54 3.90 -34.63
CA PRO A 236 62.33 4.27 -35.36
C PRO A 236 62.40 5.64 -36.07
N GLY A 237 63.25 6.53 -35.60
CA GLY A 237 63.54 7.84 -36.23
C GLY A 237 64.89 7.87 -36.85
N ALA A 238 65.44 6.73 -37.29
CA ALA A 238 66.81 6.60 -37.79
C ALA A 238 67.18 7.60 -38.89
N ILE A 239 68.34 8.20 -38.71
CA ILE A 239 68.96 9.05 -39.71
C ILE A 239 70.35 8.46 -40.18
N LEU A 240 70.70 7.28 -39.62
CA LEU A 240 71.83 6.48 -40.09
C LEU A 240 71.29 5.29 -40.90
N GLU A 241 72.09 4.97 -41.94
CA GLU A 241 71.75 3.75 -42.73
C GLU A 241 71.98 2.47 -41.89
N ASN A 242 71.20 1.46 -42.23
CA ASN A 242 71.33 0.14 -41.64
C ASN A 242 72.54 -0.59 -42.35
N ASN A 243 73.72 -0.15 -42.06
CA ASN A 243 74.95 -0.76 -42.54
C ASN A 243 75.98 -0.84 -41.37
N ASN A 244 77.18 -1.39 -41.66
CA ASN A 244 78.17 -1.64 -40.61
C ASN A 244 78.73 -0.30 -40.04
N ASP A 245 78.75 0.80 -40.85
CA ASP A 245 79.16 2.14 -40.38
C ASP A 245 78.10 2.73 -39.45
N GLY A 246 76.83 2.70 -39.82
CA GLY A 246 75.69 3.11 -38.95
C GLY A 246 75.66 2.35 -37.67
N TRP A 247 75.82 1.02 -37.68
CA TRP A 247 75.93 0.23 -36.52
C TRP A 247 77.06 0.61 -35.58
N MET A 248 78.29 0.76 -36.12
CA MET A 248 79.45 1.20 -35.38
C MET A 248 79.24 2.59 -34.75
N GLN A 249 78.71 3.55 -35.51
CA GLN A 249 78.44 4.87 -35.07
C GLN A 249 77.40 4.89 -33.92
N THR A 250 76.32 4.14 -34.01
CA THR A 250 75.30 3.97 -32.93
C THR A 250 75.92 3.37 -31.67
N SER A 251 76.73 2.33 -31.79
CA SER A 251 77.36 1.65 -30.62
C SER A 251 78.29 2.63 -29.88
N GLN A 252 79.16 3.31 -30.62
CA GLN A 252 80.09 4.32 -29.99
C GLN A 252 79.37 5.48 -29.33
N ALA A 253 78.32 5.99 -29.96
CA ALA A 253 77.48 7.03 -29.40
C ALA A 253 76.69 6.59 -28.15
N ALA A 254 76.20 5.36 -28.11
CA ALA A 254 75.57 4.76 -26.93
C ALA A 254 76.53 4.63 -25.77
N SER A 255 77.83 4.21 -26.03
CA SER A 255 78.89 4.16 -25.05
C SER A 255 79.20 5.57 -24.52
N GLN A 256 79.28 6.56 -25.36
CA GLN A 256 79.54 8.00 -24.92
C GLN A 256 78.38 8.59 -24.14
N ALA A 257 77.13 8.28 -24.53
CA ALA A 257 75.95 8.76 -23.82
C ALA A 257 75.91 8.27 -22.36
N LEU A 258 76.45 7.02 -22.15
CA LEU A 258 76.52 6.43 -20.79
C LEU A 258 77.86 6.73 -20.06
N GLY A 259 78.80 7.42 -20.69
CA GLY A 259 80.12 7.77 -20.10
C GLY A 259 81.10 6.57 -20.14
N ASN A 260 80.82 5.53 -20.89
CA ASN A 260 81.57 4.26 -20.98
C ASN A 260 82.50 4.22 -22.19
N GLY A 261 82.79 5.35 -22.90
CA GLY A 261 83.57 5.42 -24.05
C GLY A 261 83.46 6.78 -24.74
N ARG A 262 84.20 6.93 -25.85
CA ARG A 262 84.17 8.17 -26.70
C ARG A 262 83.79 7.81 -28.10
N VAL A 263 82.99 8.65 -28.74
CA VAL A 263 82.73 8.56 -30.16
C VAL A 263 84.03 8.92 -30.90
N HIS A 264 84.43 8.15 -31.91
CA HIS A 264 85.47 8.52 -32.77
C HIS A 264 85.28 9.86 -33.47
N SER A 265 86.35 10.68 -33.66
CA SER A 265 86.31 12.05 -34.17
C SER A 265 85.38 12.17 -35.42
N ARG A 266 85.33 11.20 -36.29
CA ARG A 266 84.52 11.20 -37.51
C ARG A 266 83.00 11.11 -37.27
N TYR A 267 82.63 10.58 -36.17
CA TYR A 267 81.24 10.43 -35.78
C TYR A 267 80.74 11.47 -34.73
N GLU A 268 81.65 12.30 -34.23
CA GLU A 268 81.39 13.26 -33.18
C GLU A 268 80.37 14.32 -33.58
N ALA A 269 80.44 14.79 -34.87
CA ALA A 269 79.44 15.74 -35.40
C ALA A 269 78.05 15.21 -35.39
N TRP A 270 77.88 13.94 -35.77
CA TRP A 270 76.56 13.26 -35.69
C TRP A 270 76.08 13.11 -34.23
N TYR A 271 76.97 12.70 -33.33
CA TYR A 271 76.56 12.54 -31.90
C TYR A 271 76.10 13.86 -31.33
N LYS A 272 76.89 14.94 -31.53
CA LYS A 272 76.53 16.28 -31.08
C LYS A 272 75.21 16.80 -31.70
N SER A 273 74.97 16.48 -32.95
CA SER A 273 73.68 16.82 -33.60
C SER A 273 72.51 16.05 -33.05
N VAL A 274 72.65 14.76 -32.69
CA VAL A 274 71.61 13.90 -32.21
C VAL A 274 71.16 14.25 -30.78
N ILE A 275 72.16 14.54 -29.91
CA ILE A 275 71.80 14.88 -28.50
C ILE A 275 71.07 16.25 -28.36
N THR A 276 71.14 17.10 -29.42
CA THR A 276 70.34 18.35 -29.47
C THR A 276 68.93 18.20 -30.09
N LYS A 277 68.68 17.07 -30.75
CA LYS A 277 67.37 16.80 -31.37
C LYS A 277 66.29 16.68 -30.34
N ALA A 278 65.04 16.68 -30.80
CA ALA A 278 63.84 16.36 -29.95
C ALA A 278 63.96 15.02 -29.24
N ALA A 279 63.45 14.95 -28.06
CA ALA A 279 63.34 13.66 -27.37
C ALA A 279 62.47 12.69 -28.18
N PRO A 280 62.75 11.36 -28.11
CA PRO A 280 61.82 10.36 -28.65
C PRO A 280 60.39 10.52 -28.15
N PRO A 281 59.38 10.11 -28.93
CA PRO A 281 57.99 10.08 -28.47
C PRO A 281 57.82 9.23 -27.20
N SER A 282 56.74 9.54 -26.43
CA SER A 282 56.37 8.71 -25.28
C SER A 282 56.08 7.26 -25.76
N GLY A 283 56.51 6.29 -24.97
CA GLY A 283 56.45 4.88 -25.35
C GLY A 283 57.75 4.30 -25.90
N PHE A 284 58.79 5.18 -26.22
CA PHE A 284 60.12 4.73 -26.53
C PHE A 284 60.93 4.56 -25.24
N LYS A 285 61.41 3.35 -25.02
CA LYS A 285 62.21 2.96 -23.84
C LYS A 285 63.53 2.35 -24.24
N ALA A 286 64.64 2.70 -23.57
CA ALA A 286 65.92 2.08 -23.71
C ALA A 286 66.26 1.20 -22.51
N TYR A 287 66.87 0.10 -22.76
CA TYR A 287 67.30 -0.86 -21.74
C TYR A 287 68.79 -1.12 -21.80
N ILE A 288 69.41 -1.36 -20.64
CA ILE A 288 70.79 -1.74 -20.51
C ILE A 288 70.82 -3.16 -19.98
N ALA A 289 71.33 -4.09 -20.78
CA ALA A 289 71.55 -5.47 -20.43
C ALA A 289 73.00 -5.68 -19.99
N THR A 290 73.21 -6.18 -18.79
CA THR A 290 74.53 -6.45 -18.21
C THR A 290 74.81 -7.92 -18.21
N PRO A 291 75.81 -8.39 -18.99
CA PRO A 291 76.21 -9.80 -18.99
C PRO A 291 76.75 -10.24 -17.62
N ALA A 292 76.44 -11.48 -17.18
CA ALA A 292 76.82 -12.04 -15.90
C ALA A 292 78.33 -12.24 -15.73
N ASN A 293 79.08 -12.35 -16.83
CA ASN A 293 80.49 -12.60 -16.88
C ASN A 293 81.38 -11.37 -16.93
N GLY A 294 80.83 -10.15 -16.65
CA GLY A 294 81.58 -8.91 -16.65
C GLY A 294 81.99 -8.39 -18.02
N LYS A 295 81.44 -8.92 -19.10
CA LYS A 295 81.61 -8.44 -20.44
C LYS A 295 80.91 -7.12 -20.74
N GLN A 296 81.07 -6.58 -21.93
CA GLN A 296 80.48 -5.35 -22.39
C GLN A 296 78.97 -5.32 -22.14
N LYS A 297 78.48 -4.24 -21.60
CA LYS A 297 77.04 -3.98 -21.50
C LYS A 297 76.49 -3.70 -22.88
N LEU A 298 75.27 -4.21 -23.11
CA LEU A 298 74.54 -4.00 -24.34
C LEU A 298 73.35 -3.09 -24.07
N THR A 299 72.95 -2.30 -25.05
CA THR A 299 71.71 -1.50 -24.96
C THR A 299 70.82 -1.78 -26.15
N TYR A 300 69.55 -1.82 -25.89
CA TYR A 300 68.49 -1.96 -26.89
C TYR A 300 67.31 -1.08 -26.57
N PHE A 301 66.33 -0.96 -27.43
CA PHE A 301 65.12 -0.20 -27.23
C PHE A 301 63.89 -1.06 -27.50
N VAL A 302 62.79 -0.67 -26.85
CA VAL A 302 61.44 -1.10 -27.13
C VAL A 302 60.60 0.16 -27.38
N TYR A 303 59.84 0.16 -28.49
CA TYR A 303 58.96 1.30 -28.82
C TYR A 303 57.52 0.82 -29.01
N THR A 304 56.64 1.22 -28.08
CA THR A 304 55.19 1.08 -28.22
C THR A 304 54.59 2.48 -28.47
N PRO A 305 54.18 2.78 -29.71
CA PRO A 305 53.57 4.08 -30.00
C PRO A 305 52.32 4.29 -29.11
N VAL A 306 52.31 5.37 -28.35
CA VAL A 306 51.13 5.78 -27.58
C VAL A 306 50.23 6.52 -28.55
N VAL A 307 49.15 5.87 -28.95
CA VAL A 307 48.14 6.46 -29.85
C VAL A 307 46.87 6.68 -29.03
N ASN A 308 46.43 7.94 -29.02
CA ASN A 308 45.21 8.33 -28.33
C ASN A 308 43.94 8.03 -29.15
N GLY A 309 42.90 7.66 -28.51
CA GLY A 309 41.52 7.64 -28.97
C GLY A 309 40.63 8.47 -28.06
N TYR A 310 39.35 8.43 -28.31
CA TYR A 310 38.35 9.19 -27.57
C TYR A 310 37.35 8.26 -26.94
N LEU A 311 36.97 8.56 -25.67
CA LEU A 311 35.95 7.83 -24.94
C LEU A 311 34.82 8.77 -24.55
N THR A 312 33.63 8.40 -24.90
CA THR A 312 32.38 9.02 -24.44
C THR A 312 31.38 7.92 -24.03
N ALA A 313 30.23 8.30 -23.48
CA ALA A 313 29.19 7.34 -23.13
C ALA A 313 27.79 7.91 -23.39
N THR A 314 26.85 7.04 -23.63
CA THR A 314 25.44 7.38 -23.75
C THR A 314 24.68 6.69 -22.64
N LYS A 315 23.96 7.47 -21.82
CA LYS A 315 23.16 7.00 -20.69
C LYS A 315 21.70 6.98 -21.05
N THR A 316 21.02 5.92 -20.64
CA THR A 316 19.57 5.75 -20.80
C THR A 316 18.91 5.27 -19.50
N SER A 317 17.61 5.42 -19.42
CA SER A 317 16.80 4.77 -18.38
C SER A 317 16.59 3.30 -18.71
N ALA A 318 16.67 2.43 -17.71
CA ALA A 318 16.31 1.02 -17.84
C ALA A 318 14.79 0.81 -18.03
N GLN A 319 13.98 1.81 -17.62
CA GLN A 319 12.53 1.80 -17.77
C GLN A 319 12.02 3.11 -18.37
N PRO A 320 12.16 3.32 -19.69
CA PRO A 320 11.72 4.55 -20.35
C PRO A 320 10.23 4.84 -20.17
N ALA A 321 9.38 3.80 -20.09
CA ALA A 321 7.95 3.94 -19.86
C ALA A 321 7.60 4.59 -18.51
N VAL A 322 8.49 4.52 -17.52
CA VAL A 322 8.37 5.16 -16.21
C VAL A 322 8.87 6.60 -16.23
N THR A 323 9.98 6.85 -16.96
CA THR A 323 10.74 8.10 -16.81
C THR A 323 10.48 9.11 -17.91
N SER A 324 9.95 8.67 -19.08
CA SER A 324 9.67 9.59 -20.19
C SER A 324 8.54 10.56 -19.84
N GLY A 325 8.80 11.85 -19.99
CA GLY A 325 7.83 12.91 -19.66
C GLY A 325 7.62 13.15 -18.16
N ASN A 326 8.36 12.46 -17.30
CA ASN A 326 8.28 12.64 -15.85
C ASN A 326 9.44 13.54 -15.35
N SER A 327 9.11 14.74 -14.90
CA SER A 327 10.07 15.74 -14.45
C SER A 327 10.82 15.37 -13.16
N CYS A 328 10.38 14.32 -12.46
CA CYS A 328 11.08 13.81 -11.27
C CYS A 328 12.35 13.02 -11.61
N TYR A 329 12.55 12.68 -12.89
CA TYR A 329 13.72 11.96 -13.37
C TYR A 329 14.53 12.82 -14.34
N SER A 330 15.84 12.83 -14.16
CA SER A 330 16.76 13.53 -15.07
C SER A 330 18.06 12.77 -15.19
N LEU A 331 18.59 12.61 -16.38
CA LEU A 331 19.91 12.00 -16.61
C LEU A 331 21.05 12.98 -16.36
N ASN A 332 20.73 14.26 -16.18
CA ASN A 332 21.70 15.31 -15.98
C ASN A 332 22.49 15.14 -14.67
N GLY A 333 23.80 15.36 -14.73
CA GLY A 333 24.68 15.35 -13.57
C GLY A 333 25.05 13.95 -13.05
N ALA A 334 24.75 12.88 -13.79
CA ALA A 334 25.35 11.57 -13.54
C ALA A 334 26.85 11.62 -13.78
N GLU A 335 27.62 10.90 -12.96
CA GLU A 335 29.08 10.82 -13.09
C GLU A 335 29.54 9.36 -13.10
N TYR A 336 30.42 9.05 -14.04
CA TYR A 336 31.13 7.78 -14.13
C TYR A 336 32.64 8.02 -14.00
N GLY A 337 33.27 7.34 -13.05
CA GLY A 337 34.72 7.19 -13.03
C GLY A 337 35.15 6.28 -14.18
N VAL A 338 36.22 6.69 -14.87
CA VAL A 338 36.89 5.89 -15.88
C VAL A 338 38.20 5.37 -15.29
N TYR A 339 38.39 4.08 -15.33
CA TYR A 339 39.52 3.39 -14.67
C TYR A 339 40.34 2.57 -15.67
N SER A 340 41.64 2.44 -15.41
CA SER A 340 42.54 1.64 -16.24
C SER A 340 42.59 0.15 -15.81
N ASN A 341 41.86 -0.24 -14.77
CA ASN A 341 41.79 -1.60 -14.28
C ASN A 341 40.34 -2.00 -13.89
N SER A 342 40.00 -3.27 -14.02
CA SER A 342 38.65 -3.80 -13.72
C SER A 342 38.23 -3.65 -12.27
N ALA A 343 39.18 -3.64 -11.32
CA ALA A 343 38.90 -3.37 -9.91
C ALA A 343 38.50 -1.91 -9.61
N CYS A 344 38.53 -1.03 -10.61
CA CYS A 344 38.18 0.40 -10.49
C CYS A 344 38.96 1.14 -9.38
N THR A 345 40.27 0.83 -9.20
CA THR A 345 41.15 1.47 -8.21
C THR A 345 42.00 2.55 -8.83
N SER A 346 42.30 2.49 -10.15
CA SER A 346 43.17 3.42 -10.86
C SER A 346 42.34 4.32 -11.78
N LYS A 347 41.83 5.42 -11.24
CA LYS A 347 41.01 6.39 -11.97
C LYS A 347 41.83 7.21 -12.93
N VAL A 348 41.41 7.30 -14.18
CA VAL A 348 42.06 8.09 -15.26
C VAL A 348 41.22 9.25 -15.76
N GLY A 349 39.95 9.30 -15.43
CA GLY A 349 39.04 10.37 -15.84
C GLY A 349 37.66 10.29 -15.25
N THR A 350 36.80 11.22 -15.62
CA THR A 350 35.39 11.25 -15.26
C THR A 350 34.52 11.61 -16.44
N LEU A 351 33.49 10.83 -16.72
CA LEU A 351 32.43 11.17 -17.65
C LEU A 351 31.27 11.79 -16.88
N THR A 352 30.83 12.97 -17.29
CA THR A 352 29.65 13.67 -16.72
C THR A 352 28.58 13.78 -17.78
N PHE A 353 27.37 13.42 -17.45
CA PHE A 353 26.25 13.35 -18.39
C PHE A 353 25.37 14.59 -18.34
N ASN A 354 24.88 15.00 -19.49
CA ASN A 354 23.88 16.05 -19.62
C ASN A 354 22.45 15.50 -19.58
N ALA A 355 21.44 16.37 -19.68
CA ALA A 355 20.04 16.00 -19.63
C ALA A 355 19.60 15.05 -20.76
N SER A 356 20.28 15.06 -21.90
CA SER A 356 20.01 14.12 -23.00
C SER A 356 20.74 12.78 -22.87
N GLY A 357 21.41 12.56 -21.75
CA GLY A 357 22.15 11.32 -21.47
C GLY A 357 23.46 11.20 -22.25
N LYS A 358 24.02 12.29 -22.77
CA LYS A 358 25.34 12.28 -23.45
C LYS A 358 26.40 12.72 -22.48
N ALA A 359 27.51 11.98 -22.43
CA ALA A 359 28.68 12.32 -21.65
C ALA A 359 29.60 13.27 -22.41
N ASN A 360 30.48 13.97 -21.67
CA ASN A 360 31.67 14.60 -22.22
C ASN A 360 32.60 13.55 -22.87
N THR A 361 33.57 14.02 -23.66
CA THR A 361 34.56 13.14 -24.27
C THR A 361 35.91 13.26 -23.55
N LEU A 362 36.52 12.10 -23.26
CA LEU A 362 37.89 12.01 -22.75
C LEU A 362 38.85 11.55 -23.83
N THR A 363 40.04 12.15 -23.87
CA THR A 363 41.15 11.69 -24.70
C THR A 363 41.99 10.72 -23.86
N LEU A 364 42.11 9.48 -24.29
CA LEU A 364 42.81 8.41 -23.56
C LEU A 364 43.74 7.64 -24.51
N GLN A 365 44.73 6.99 -23.98
CA GLN A 365 45.55 6.05 -24.76
C GLN A 365 44.68 4.90 -25.25
N ALA A 366 44.99 4.35 -26.41
CA ALA A 366 44.36 3.12 -26.88
C ALA A 366 44.56 2.02 -25.84
N GLY A 367 43.47 1.36 -25.48
CA GLY A 367 43.45 0.33 -24.41
C GLY A 367 42.04 0.09 -23.87
N THR A 368 41.94 -0.88 -22.95
CA THR A 368 40.70 -1.19 -22.28
C THR A 368 40.58 -0.37 -21.00
N TYR A 369 39.44 0.24 -20.83
CA TYR A 369 39.04 1.03 -19.65
C TYR A 369 37.74 0.50 -19.07
N TYR A 370 37.46 0.85 -17.80
CA TYR A 370 36.33 0.39 -17.07
C TYR A 370 35.54 1.58 -16.51
N LEU A 371 34.26 1.60 -16.81
CA LEU A 371 33.34 2.65 -16.38
C LEU A 371 32.55 2.18 -15.18
N LYS A 372 32.58 2.93 -14.07
CA LYS A 372 31.78 2.67 -12.89
C LYS A 372 31.08 3.95 -12.46
N GLU A 373 29.77 3.86 -12.19
CA GLU A 373 29.02 5.03 -11.73
C GLU A 373 29.48 5.46 -10.33
N THR A 374 29.77 6.74 -10.17
CA THR A 374 30.18 7.33 -8.89
C THR A 374 29.13 8.28 -8.33
N LYS A 375 28.19 8.71 -9.18
CA LYS A 375 27.06 9.54 -8.79
C LYS A 375 25.88 9.26 -9.70
N ALA A 376 24.77 8.80 -9.11
CA ALA A 376 23.53 8.62 -9.82
C ALA A 376 22.90 9.97 -10.21
N PRO A 377 22.17 10.04 -11.31
CA PRO A 377 21.38 11.23 -11.63
C PRO A 377 20.09 11.28 -10.81
N ALA A 378 19.41 12.44 -10.83
CA ALA A 378 18.19 12.64 -10.05
C ALA A 378 17.09 11.62 -10.39
N GLY A 379 16.55 11.00 -9.36
CA GLY A 379 15.47 10.01 -9.47
C GLY A 379 15.91 8.59 -9.84
N TYR A 380 17.20 8.32 -9.93
CA TYR A 380 17.72 7.00 -10.29
C TYR A 380 18.55 6.38 -9.17
N SER A 381 18.60 5.07 -9.16
CA SER A 381 19.49 4.31 -8.28
C SER A 381 20.94 4.38 -8.80
N LEU A 382 21.90 4.25 -7.89
CA LEU A 382 23.32 4.15 -8.24
C LEU A 382 23.61 2.77 -8.82
N SER A 383 24.14 2.72 -10.04
CA SER A 383 24.56 1.46 -10.67
C SER A 383 25.86 0.95 -10.06
N THR A 384 25.90 -0.30 -9.68
CA THR A 384 27.11 -0.99 -9.21
C THR A 384 27.88 -1.65 -10.35
N ALA A 385 27.32 -1.66 -11.55
CA ALA A 385 27.91 -2.30 -12.73
C ALA A 385 29.22 -1.63 -13.14
N VAL A 386 30.18 -2.46 -13.54
CA VAL A 386 31.43 -2.03 -14.17
C VAL A 386 31.35 -2.39 -15.65
N THR A 387 31.42 -1.38 -16.52
CA THR A 387 31.26 -1.57 -17.95
C THR A 387 32.61 -1.39 -18.65
N PRO A 388 33.13 -2.40 -19.36
CA PRO A 388 34.37 -2.26 -20.12
C PRO A 388 34.15 -1.39 -21.38
N ALA A 389 35.20 -0.65 -21.75
CA ALA A 389 35.21 0.21 -22.91
C ALA A 389 36.58 0.12 -23.60
N VAL A 390 36.62 -0.35 -24.84
CA VAL A 390 37.87 -0.45 -25.62
C VAL A 390 38.07 0.84 -26.43
N VAL A 391 39.08 1.59 -26.08
CA VAL A 391 39.49 2.81 -26.78
C VAL A 391 40.46 2.45 -27.90
N THR A 392 40.09 2.68 -29.15
CA THR A 392 40.93 2.46 -30.31
C THR A 392 41.52 3.76 -30.80
N ALA A 393 42.75 3.69 -31.30
CA ALA A 393 43.50 4.82 -31.78
C ALA A 393 42.74 5.63 -32.87
N GLY A 394 42.68 6.95 -32.69
CA GLY A 394 42.06 7.88 -33.65
C GLY A 394 40.51 7.83 -33.68
N ASN A 395 39.87 6.89 -33.00
CA ASN A 395 38.44 6.70 -33.02
C ASN A 395 37.76 7.15 -31.72
N THR A 396 36.42 7.43 -31.81
CA THR A 396 35.60 7.70 -30.66
C THR A 396 34.81 6.42 -30.27
N THR A 397 35.10 5.91 -29.09
CA THR A 397 34.32 4.82 -28.49
C THR A 397 33.18 5.42 -27.70
N ASN A 398 31.94 5.05 -28.01
CA ASN A 398 30.75 5.41 -27.23
C ASN A 398 30.24 4.20 -26.49
N THR A 399 30.27 4.22 -25.17
CA THR A 399 29.87 3.11 -24.31
C THR A 399 28.45 3.35 -23.78
N PRO A 400 27.47 2.48 -24.09
CA PRO A 400 26.13 2.60 -23.53
C PRO A 400 26.12 2.20 -22.04
N VAL A 401 25.42 2.99 -21.22
CA VAL A 401 25.18 2.70 -19.80
C VAL A 401 23.72 2.98 -19.42
N THR A 402 23.19 2.25 -18.48
CA THR A 402 21.79 2.39 -18.06
C THR A 402 21.69 2.53 -16.55
N ASN A 403 20.65 3.26 -16.08
CA ASN A 403 20.26 3.26 -14.67
C ASN A 403 18.81 2.86 -14.49
N ARG A 404 18.52 2.24 -13.36
CA ARG A 404 17.16 1.93 -12.93
C ARG A 404 16.54 3.15 -12.28
N PRO A 405 15.31 3.54 -12.64
CA PRO A 405 14.60 4.59 -11.93
C PRO A 405 14.29 4.17 -10.50
N GLN A 406 14.23 5.13 -9.59
CA GLN A 406 13.71 4.89 -8.24
C GLN A 406 12.18 4.76 -8.30
N LEU A 407 11.64 3.78 -7.58
CA LEU A 407 10.22 3.52 -7.43
C LEU A 407 9.91 3.21 -5.96
N ASP A 408 8.68 3.48 -5.54
CA ASP A 408 8.20 3.16 -4.19
C ASP A 408 7.30 1.91 -4.25
N PRO A 409 7.74 0.77 -3.72
CA PRO A 409 6.91 -0.43 -3.61
C PRO A 409 5.94 -0.26 -2.45
N ILE A 410 4.82 0.41 -2.72
CA ILE A 410 3.81 0.74 -1.72
C ILE A 410 3.14 -0.55 -1.21
N GLY A 411 3.09 -0.69 0.11
CA GLY A 411 2.28 -1.71 0.78
C GLY A 411 0.86 -1.20 0.99
N VAL A 412 0.62 -0.55 2.12
CA VAL A 412 -0.68 0.07 2.43
C VAL A 412 -0.87 1.32 1.59
N LEU A 413 -1.96 1.35 0.82
CA LEU A 413 -2.35 2.50 0.01
C LEU A 413 -3.22 3.48 0.80
N VAL A 414 -4.20 2.96 1.55
CA VAL A 414 -5.15 3.72 2.37
C VAL A 414 -5.44 2.94 3.64
N SER A 415 -5.63 3.64 4.75
CA SER A 415 -6.26 3.11 5.96
C SER A 415 -7.53 3.91 6.23
N LYS A 416 -8.64 3.21 6.43
CA LYS A 416 -9.93 3.77 6.73
C LYS A 416 -10.28 3.54 8.18
N VAL A 417 -10.78 4.56 8.87
CA VAL A 417 -11.19 4.48 10.27
C VAL A 417 -12.55 5.13 10.45
N ASP A 418 -13.31 4.67 11.42
CA ASP A 418 -14.50 5.35 11.88
C ASP A 418 -14.15 6.71 12.50
N ALA A 419 -14.91 7.76 12.18
CA ALA A 419 -14.60 9.14 12.56
C ALA A 419 -14.81 9.41 14.06
N ASP A 420 -15.76 8.72 14.68
CA ASP A 420 -16.11 8.93 16.09
C ASP A 420 -15.12 8.19 17.01
N THR A 421 -14.76 6.97 16.65
CA THR A 421 -13.89 6.11 17.46
C THR A 421 -12.40 6.24 17.11
N ASN A 422 -12.07 6.67 15.88
CA ASN A 422 -10.74 6.66 15.30
C ASN A 422 -10.10 5.25 15.24
N GLN A 423 -10.92 4.21 15.13
CA GLN A 423 -10.50 2.83 15.04
C GLN A 423 -10.87 2.23 13.67
N ASN A 424 -10.15 1.16 13.29
CA ASN A 424 -10.48 0.35 12.11
C ASN A 424 -11.62 -0.65 12.43
N VAL A 425 -12.63 -0.19 13.15
CA VAL A 425 -13.81 -0.97 13.53
C VAL A 425 -15.04 -0.14 13.23
N ALA A 426 -15.97 -0.71 12.49
CA ALA A 426 -17.22 -0.05 12.12
C ALA A 426 -18.18 0.08 13.29
N GLU A 427 -19.04 1.10 13.28
CA GLU A 427 -20.13 1.29 14.23
C GLU A 427 -21.46 0.72 13.69
N GLY A 428 -22.30 0.25 14.61
CA GLY A 428 -23.62 -0.29 14.27
C GLY A 428 -23.55 -1.52 13.38
N ALA A 429 -24.39 -1.58 12.36
CA ALA A 429 -24.39 -2.61 11.33
C ALA A 429 -23.49 -2.26 10.12
N GLY A 430 -22.82 -1.13 10.15
CA GLY A 430 -21.92 -0.69 9.08
C GLY A 430 -20.67 -1.55 8.93
N THR A 431 -19.97 -1.37 7.81
CA THR A 431 -18.69 -2.03 7.54
C THR A 431 -17.68 -1.04 6.95
N LEU A 432 -16.38 -1.25 7.18
CA LEU A 432 -15.32 -0.50 6.50
C LEU A 432 -14.90 -1.18 5.19
N GLN A 433 -15.41 -2.39 4.93
CA GLN A 433 -15.17 -3.13 3.71
C GLN A 433 -15.95 -2.54 2.54
N GLY A 434 -15.33 -2.58 1.36
CA GLY A 434 -16.03 -2.23 0.13
C GLY A 434 -16.04 -0.74 -0.22
N ALA A 435 -15.38 0.11 0.56
CA ALA A 435 -15.11 1.47 0.17
C ALA A 435 -14.24 1.49 -1.08
N GLN A 436 -14.60 2.29 -2.08
CA GLN A 436 -13.80 2.38 -3.31
C GLN A 436 -13.10 3.72 -3.43
N PHE A 437 -11.81 3.63 -3.78
CA PHE A 437 -10.96 4.80 -3.97
C PHE A 437 -10.48 4.89 -5.41
N THR A 438 -10.72 6.01 -6.04
CA THR A 438 -10.04 6.38 -7.29
C THR A 438 -8.66 6.93 -6.95
N VAL A 439 -7.64 6.23 -7.45
CA VAL A 439 -6.23 6.57 -7.30
C VAL A 439 -5.69 7.01 -8.65
N LYS A 440 -5.12 8.22 -8.71
CA LYS A 440 -4.55 8.77 -9.94
C LYS A 440 -3.09 9.09 -9.72
N TYR A 441 -2.25 8.65 -10.64
CA TYR A 441 -0.83 8.96 -10.65
C TYR A 441 -0.52 10.02 -11.70
N TYR A 442 0.31 11.00 -11.33
CA TYR A 442 0.76 12.10 -12.19
C TYR A 442 2.28 12.12 -12.26
N ALA A 443 2.82 12.13 -13.47
CA ALA A 443 4.25 12.22 -13.75
C ALA A 443 4.76 13.64 -13.50
N GLY A 444 5.17 13.92 -12.27
CA GLY A 444 5.64 15.23 -11.79
C GLY A 444 5.31 15.47 -10.34
N SER A 445 5.97 16.45 -9.73
CA SER A 445 5.77 16.81 -8.33
C SER A 445 4.79 17.98 -8.21
N TYR A 446 3.63 17.74 -7.60
CA TYR A 446 2.57 18.72 -7.37
C TYR A 446 2.23 18.77 -5.87
N SER A 447 2.10 19.95 -5.33
CA SER A 447 1.75 20.17 -3.91
C SER A 447 0.24 20.16 -3.62
N SER A 448 -0.59 20.24 -4.66
CA SER A 448 -2.06 20.22 -4.60
C SER A 448 -2.59 19.33 -5.72
N ASP A 449 -3.90 19.06 -5.73
CA ASP A 449 -4.52 18.18 -6.73
C ASP A 449 -4.23 18.68 -8.16
N PRO A 450 -3.49 17.90 -8.97
CA PRO A 450 -3.17 18.28 -10.34
C PRO A 450 -4.41 18.34 -11.24
N ALA A 451 -5.45 17.56 -10.95
CA ALA A 451 -6.70 17.59 -11.70
C ALA A 451 -7.39 18.93 -11.62
N ALA A 452 -7.33 19.59 -10.45
CA ALA A 452 -7.87 20.95 -10.27
C ALA A 452 -7.12 22.01 -11.10
N GLN A 453 -5.90 21.67 -11.58
CA GLN A 453 -5.09 22.51 -12.44
C GLN A 453 -5.19 22.08 -13.93
N GLY A 454 -6.10 21.18 -14.27
CA GLY A 454 -6.30 20.67 -15.63
C GLY A 454 -5.24 19.66 -16.09
N VAL A 455 -4.42 19.11 -15.18
CA VAL A 455 -3.42 18.10 -15.53
C VAL A 455 -4.09 16.73 -15.58
N ALA A 456 -3.92 16.04 -16.70
CA ALA A 456 -4.41 14.67 -16.86
C ALA A 456 -3.53 13.67 -16.09
N PRO A 457 -4.09 12.65 -15.43
CA PRO A 457 -3.31 11.60 -14.81
C PRO A 457 -2.62 10.73 -15.87
N THR A 458 -1.44 10.24 -15.53
CA THR A 458 -0.71 9.29 -16.37
C THR A 458 -1.30 7.88 -16.25
N ARG A 459 -1.77 7.52 -15.06
CA ARG A 459 -2.49 6.27 -14.77
C ARG A 459 -3.59 6.49 -13.74
N LYS A 460 -4.60 5.62 -13.80
CA LYS A 460 -5.75 5.63 -12.90
C LYS A 460 -6.13 4.21 -12.52
N TRP A 461 -6.45 4.02 -11.24
CA TRP A 461 -6.94 2.78 -10.68
C TRP A 461 -8.13 3.03 -9.76
N VAL A 462 -8.94 2.01 -9.57
CA VAL A 462 -9.97 1.96 -8.53
C VAL A 462 -9.64 0.76 -7.64
N PHE A 463 -9.46 1.03 -6.37
CA PHE A 463 -9.19 0.02 -5.35
C PHE A 463 -10.33 -0.07 -4.36
N GLN A 464 -10.40 -1.16 -3.62
CA GLN A 464 -11.42 -1.42 -2.62
C GLN A 464 -10.78 -1.84 -1.29
N THR A 465 -11.38 -1.40 -0.15
CA THR A 465 -10.93 -1.77 1.19
C THR A 465 -11.37 -3.17 1.58
N ASP A 466 -10.60 -3.82 2.46
CA ASP A 466 -10.94 -5.06 3.17
C ASP A 466 -11.80 -4.80 4.42
N ALA A 467 -12.09 -5.86 5.17
CA ALA A 467 -12.92 -5.80 6.38
C ALA A 467 -12.29 -4.97 7.51
N ASP A 468 -10.97 -4.87 7.54
CA ASP A 468 -10.22 -4.08 8.52
C ASP A 468 -10.04 -2.62 8.06
N GLY A 469 -10.66 -2.22 6.96
CA GLY A 469 -10.58 -0.88 6.40
C GLY A 469 -9.25 -0.55 5.71
N PHE A 470 -8.40 -1.56 5.42
CA PHE A 470 -7.17 -1.36 4.69
C PHE A 470 -7.35 -1.57 3.20
N CYS A 471 -6.59 -0.84 2.43
CA CYS A 471 -6.42 -1.05 1.01
C CYS A 471 -4.93 -1.09 0.69
N TYR A 472 -4.49 -2.13 -0.04
CA TYR A 472 -3.10 -2.31 -0.44
C TYR A 472 -2.93 -2.07 -1.93
N PHE A 473 -1.76 -1.59 -2.33
CA PHE A 473 -1.42 -1.37 -3.74
C PHE A 473 -1.05 -2.69 -4.42
N SER A 474 -2.05 -3.54 -4.61
CA SER A 474 -1.89 -4.87 -5.20
C SER A 474 -3.11 -5.27 -6.02
N SER A 475 -2.95 -6.29 -6.87
CA SER A 475 -4.04 -6.79 -7.72
C SER A 475 -5.22 -7.39 -6.93
N ALA A 476 -4.99 -7.83 -5.69
CA ALA A 476 -6.04 -8.38 -4.83
C ALA A 476 -7.07 -7.32 -4.41
N TYR A 477 -6.68 -6.06 -4.35
CA TYR A 477 -7.52 -4.94 -3.96
C TYR A 477 -7.99 -4.10 -5.16
N LEU A 478 -7.49 -4.41 -6.36
CA LEU A 478 -7.80 -3.67 -7.59
C LEU A 478 -9.18 -4.08 -8.13
N VAL A 479 -10.09 -3.11 -8.21
CA VAL A 479 -11.41 -3.27 -8.85
C VAL A 479 -11.30 -3.06 -10.34
N SER A 480 -10.59 -2.02 -10.77
CA SER A 480 -10.37 -1.70 -12.19
C SER A 480 -9.25 -0.68 -12.36
N GLY A 481 -8.70 -0.57 -13.55
CA GLY A 481 -7.72 0.46 -13.88
C GLY A 481 -6.59 -0.01 -14.76
N ASP A 482 -5.55 0.81 -14.84
CA ASP A 482 -4.37 0.58 -15.64
C ASP A 482 -3.47 -0.52 -15.04
N THR A 483 -2.55 -1.04 -15.85
CA THR A 483 -1.50 -1.94 -15.37
C THR A 483 -0.61 -1.25 -14.32
N PHE A 484 -0.08 -1.98 -13.35
CA PHE A 484 0.86 -1.44 -12.40
C PHE A 484 2.21 -1.10 -13.05
N TYR A 485 2.89 -0.10 -12.51
CA TYR A 485 4.34 -0.02 -12.66
C TYR A 485 4.96 -1.07 -11.72
N THR A 486 6.11 -1.59 -12.11
CA THR A 486 6.83 -2.58 -11.32
C THR A 486 8.31 -2.22 -11.20
N ASN A 487 8.92 -2.54 -10.07
CA ASN A 487 10.37 -2.50 -9.90
C ASN A 487 11.05 -3.68 -10.62
N SER A 488 12.37 -3.80 -10.49
CA SER A 488 13.13 -4.88 -11.12
C SER A 488 12.78 -6.28 -10.63
N SER A 489 12.16 -6.39 -9.45
CA SER A 489 11.70 -7.66 -8.88
C SER A 489 10.27 -8.01 -9.30
N GLY A 490 9.61 -7.18 -10.14
CA GLY A 490 8.23 -7.39 -10.53
C GLY A 490 7.19 -6.94 -9.50
N THR A 491 7.60 -6.32 -8.40
CA THR A 491 6.68 -5.84 -7.35
C THR A 491 5.95 -4.58 -7.82
N PRO A 492 4.61 -4.50 -7.66
CA PRO A 492 3.86 -3.29 -7.91
C PRO A 492 4.47 -2.10 -7.15
N SER A 493 4.76 -1.03 -7.86
CA SER A 493 5.47 0.12 -7.32
C SER A 493 4.99 1.39 -8.01
N LEU A 494 5.00 2.50 -7.30
CA LEU A 494 4.71 3.79 -7.90
C LEU A 494 6.01 4.54 -8.24
N PRO A 495 6.12 5.15 -9.43
CA PRO A 495 7.23 6.00 -9.78
C PRO A 495 7.26 7.28 -8.92
N LEU A 496 8.40 7.98 -8.90
CA LEU A 496 8.47 9.31 -8.35
C LEU A 496 7.46 10.22 -9.05
N GLY A 497 6.72 11.00 -8.27
CA GLY A 497 5.65 11.84 -8.80
C GLY A 497 4.60 12.15 -7.74
N THR A 498 3.37 12.40 -8.19
CA THR A 498 2.25 12.73 -7.31
C THR A 498 1.13 11.70 -7.47
N VAL A 499 0.56 11.31 -6.36
CA VAL A 499 -0.62 10.44 -6.29
C VAL A 499 -1.76 11.20 -5.63
N THR A 500 -2.94 11.16 -6.22
CA THR A 500 -4.17 11.61 -5.59
C THR A 500 -5.07 10.42 -5.32
N ILE A 501 -5.71 10.45 -4.14
CA ILE A 501 -6.60 9.40 -3.66
C ILE A 501 -7.91 10.07 -3.27
N GLN A 502 -9.01 9.64 -3.84
CA GLN A 502 -10.34 10.16 -3.56
C GLN A 502 -11.32 9.00 -3.41
N GLU A 503 -12.12 9.04 -2.37
CA GLU A 503 -13.21 8.09 -2.24
C GLU A 503 -14.26 8.35 -3.31
N THR A 504 -14.70 7.30 -3.98
CA THR A 504 -15.72 7.34 -5.04
C THR A 504 -16.92 6.46 -4.74
N LYS A 505 -16.82 5.61 -3.73
CA LYS A 505 -17.92 4.86 -3.17
C LYS A 505 -17.65 4.65 -1.68
N ALA A 506 -18.57 5.11 -0.83
CA ALA A 506 -18.51 4.83 0.60
C ALA A 506 -18.82 3.35 0.87
N PRO A 507 -18.35 2.78 1.97
CA PRO A 507 -18.76 1.46 2.40
C PRO A 507 -20.16 1.55 3.03
N GLU A 508 -20.77 0.41 3.20
CA GLU A 508 -22.10 0.30 3.75
C GLU A 508 -22.17 0.84 5.19
N GLY A 509 -23.18 1.65 5.46
CA GLY A 509 -23.37 2.29 6.77
C GLY A 509 -22.55 3.55 7.00
N TYR A 510 -21.89 4.09 5.96
CA TYR A 510 -21.08 5.30 6.06
C TYR A 510 -21.37 6.30 4.94
N LEU A 511 -21.09 7.55 5.21
CA LEU A 511 -21.19 8.65 4.24
C LEU A 511 -19.89 8.77 3.44
N ILE A 512 -19.99 9.17 2.17
CA ILE A 512 -18.81 9.38 1.33
C ILE A 512 -17.95 10.54 1.84
N ASN A 513 -16.64 10.33 1.88
CA ASN A 513 -15.67 11.39 2.17
C ASN A 513 -15.23 12.04 0.84
N PRO A 514 -15.60 13.30 0.56
CA PRO A 514 -15.31 13.95 -0.71
C PRO A 514 -13.86 14.44 -0.84
N GLU A 515 -13.04 14.35 0.21
CA GLU A 515 -11.69 14.90 0.26
C GLU A 515 -10.76 14.20 -0.75
N VAL A 516 -9.91 15.00 -1.39
CA VAL A 516 -8.84 14.51 -2.26
C VAL A 516 -7.51 14.57 -1.52
N TYR A 517 -6.94 13.42 -1.24
CA TYR A 517 -5.65 13.28 -0.56
C TYR A 517 -4.52 13.30 -1.59
N VAL A 518 -3.60 14.25 -1.46
CA VAL A 518 -2.44 14.39 -2.34
C VAL A 518 -1.20 13.85 -1.62
N ARG A 519 -0.44 12.97 -2.28
CA ARG A 519 0.79 12.38 -1.77
C ARG A 519 1.89 12.47 -2.82
N GLN A 520 3.10 12.77 -2.37
CA GLN A 520 4.26 12.85 -3.23
C GLN A 520 5.19 11.66 -2.96
N ILE A 521 5.70 11.08 -4.04
CA ILE A 521 6.73 10.06 -4.01
C ILE A 521 8.00 10.74 -4.48
N VAL A 522 9.01 10.78 -3.61
CA VAL A 522 10.23 11.56 -3.84
C VAL A 522 11.48 10.67 -3.85
N ALA A 523 12.53 11.14 -4.52
CA ALA A 523 13.80 10.43 -4.55
C ALA A 523 14.41 10.34 -3.14
N ASN A 524 14.98 9.19 -2.83
CA ASN A 524 15.66 8.97 -1.55
C ASN A 524 16.83 7.98 -1.69
N GLY A 525 18.04 8.42 -1.27
CA GLY A 525 19.23 7.58 -1.31
C GLY A 525 19.63 7.12 -2.71
N ASN A 526 20.28 5.95 -2.78
CA ASN A 526 20.85 5.40 -4.02
C ASN A 526 20.24 4.05 -4.43
N ALA A 527 19.27 3.54 -3.67
CA ALA A 527 18.59 2.29 -3.99
C ALA A 527 17.50 2.49 -5.05
N GLU A 528 17.13 1.43 -5.76
CA GLU A 528 15.99 1.43 -6.69
C GLU A 528 14.69 1.66 -5.95
N ASN A 529 14.50 0.95 -4.82
CA ASN A 529 13.29 1.08 -4.01
C ASN A 529 13.45 2.22 -3.01
N VAL A 530 12.51 3.16 -3.02
CA VAL A 530 12.38 4.20 -2.01
C VAL A 530 11.18 3.87 -1.09
N ASP A 531 11.17 4.44 0.09
CA ASP A 531 10.06 4.36 1.06
C ASP A 531 9.72 5.80 1.45
N THR A 532 8.90 6.44 0.64
CA THR A 532 8.55 7.86 0.78
C THR A 532 7.06 8.12 0.75
N TYR A 533 6.28 7.12 0.35
CA TYR A 533 4.83 7.19 0.38
C TYR A 533 4.32 7.14 1.83
N ASN A 534 3.46 8.09 2.17
CA ASN A 534 2.77 8.15 3.45
C ASN A 534 1.27 8.04 3.21
N TYR A 535 0.71 6.85 3.46
CA TYR A 535 -0.71 6.60 3.20
C TYR A 535 -1.62 7.49 4.05
N PRO A 536 -2.75 7.97 3.51
CA PRO A 536 -3.75 8.70 4.26
C PRO A 536 -4.52 7.75 5.20
N ILE A 537 -4.83 8.28 6.39
CA ILE A 537 -5.85 7.70 7.28
C ILE A 537 -7.12 8.48 7.03
N ILE A 538 -8.11 7.83 6.45
CA ILE A 538 -9.37 8.46 6.04
C ILE A 538 -10.42 8.17 7.09
N LYS A 539 -11.01 9.25 7.62
CA LYS A 539 -12.05 9.17 8.64
C LYS A 539 -13.42 9.17 7.97
N GLU A 540 -14.22 8.20 8.34
CA GLU A 540 -15.56 8.01 7.78
C GLU A 540 -16.63 8.36 8.79
N SER A 541 -17.56 9.20 8.40
CA SER A 541 -18.73 9.51 9.21
C SER A 541 -19.79 8.45 9.01
N SER A 542 -20.25 7.86 10.11
CA SER A 542 -21.33 6.86 10.10
C SER A 542 -22.60 7.46 9.50
N LEU A 543 -23.26 6.71 8.61
CA LEU A 543 -24.63 7.04 8.18
C LEU A 543 -25.56 6.71 9.33
N LYS A 544 -26.26 7.72 9.83
CA LYS A 544 -27.06 7.60 11.05
C LYS A 544 -28.44 8.21 10.92
N LEU A 545 -29.35 7.74 11.80
CA LEU A 545 -30.63 8.33 12.09
C LEU A 545 -30.60 8.95 13.49
N ASP A 546 -30.75 10.26 13.55
CA ASP A 546 -30.93 11.01 14.78
C ASP A 546 -32.42 11.26 14.96
N LEU A 547 -33.02 10.82 16.07
CA LEU A 547 -34.44 11.02 16.40
C LEU A 547 -34.56 11.88 17.65
N VAL A 548 -35.48 12.81 17.59
CA VAL A 548 -35.92 13.60 18.76
C VAL A 548 -37.43 13.36 19.00
N LYS A 549 -37.77 13.03 20.23
CA LYS A 549 -39.11 12.78 20.66
C LYS A 549 -39.69 14.03 21.37
N LYS A 550 -40.82 14.54 20.89
CA LYS A 550 -41.47 15.74 21.43
C LYS A 550 -42.94 15.52 21.72
N GLN A 551 -43.50 16.42 22.55
CA GLN A 551 -44.93 16.56 22.70
C GLN A 551 -45.49 17.36 21.50
N GLU A 552 -46.58 16.90 20.92
CA GLU A 552 -47.20 17.50 19.74
C GLU A 552 -47.38 19.02 19.90
N GLY A 553 -46.92 19.74 18.87
CA GLY A 553 -47.01 21.17 18.76
C GLY A 553 -46.24 21.98 19.80
N THR A 554 -45.27 21.40 20.50
CA THR A 554 -44.45 22.05 21.52
C THR A 554 -42.98 21.70 21.39
N GLU A 555 -42.09 22.38 22.12
CA GLU A 555 -40.67 22.07 22.22
C GLU A 555 -40.34 21.15 23.43
N ILE A 556 -41.37 20.60 24.09
CA ILE A 556 -41.18 19.72 25.25
C ILE A 556 -40.69 18.38 24.73
N VAL A 557 -39.44 18.00 25.11
CA VAL A 557 -38.85 16.68 24.77
C VAL A 557 -39.37 15.61 25.70
N ILE A 558 -39.47 14.36 25.18
CA ILE A 558 -39.99 13.22 25.93
C ILE A 558 -38.89 12.16 26.07
N PRO A 559 -38.30 12.03 27.26
CA PRO A 559 -37.30 10.98 27.54
C PRO A 559 -38.00 9.64 27.84
N GLY A 560 -37.23 8.52 27.75
CA GLY A 560 -37.69 7.22 28.16
C GLY A 560 -38.69 6.52 27.20
N VAL A 561 -38.91 7.06 26.03
CA VAL A 561 -39.75 6.45 24.99
C VAL A 561 -38.97 5.37 24.26
N VAL A 562 -39.56 4.19 24.11
CA VAL A 562 -38.89 3.04 23.48
C VAL A 562 -39.34 2.91 22.03
N PHE A 563 -38.32 2.82 21.16
CA PHE A 563 -38.49 2.56 19.73
C PHE A 563 -37.92 1.17 19.38
N GLU A 564 -38.56 0.48 18.48
CA GLU A 564 -38.08 -0.74 17.85
C GLU A 564 -37.64 -0.42 16.41
N HIS A 565 -36.39 -0.75 16.12
CA HIS A 565 -35.81 -0.64 14.79
C HIS A 565 -35.62 -2.04 14.23
N THR A 566 -36.12 -2.28 13.03
CA THR A 566 -35.90 -3.53 12.28
C THR A 566 -35.02 -3.22 11.08
N THR A 567 -33.93 -3.96 10.98
CA THR A 567 -32.94 -3.85 9.87
C THR A 567 -33.44 -4.60 8.63
N PRO A 568 -32.80 -4.41 7.45
CA PRO A 568 -33.19 -5.08 6.21
C PRO A 568 -33.10 -6.61 6.28
N ASP A 569 -32.20 -7.17 7.06
CA ASP A 569 -32.05 -8.60 7.30
C ASP A 569 -33.01 -9.15 8.35
N GLY A 570 -33.87 -8.28 8.95
CA GLY A 570 -34.92 -8.65 9.90
C GLY A 570 -34.46 -8.68 11.36
N VAL A 571 -33.27 -8.19 11.68
CA VAL A 571 -32.85 -8.05 13.08
C VAL A 571 -33.59 -6.89 13.73
N VAL A 572 -34.15 -7.18 14.94
CA VAL A 572 -34.91 -6.21 15.72
C VAL A 572 -34.10 -5.76 16.92
N SER A 573 -33.97 -4.44 17.05
CA SER A 573 -33.25 -3.78 18.16
C SER A 573 -34.11 -2.71 18.79
N THR A 574 -34.00 -2.52 20.10
CA THR A 574 -34.75 -1.48 20.83
C THR A 574 -33.84 -0.36 21.26
N TYR A 575 -34.35 0.87 21.11
CA TYR A 575 -33.65 2.12 21.47
C TYR A 575 -34.56 2.93 22.39
N THR A 576 -34.01 3.57 23.39
CA THR A 576 -34.75 4.41 24.33
C THR A 576 -34.25 5.84 24.25
N THR A 577 -35.16 6.80 24.20
CA THR A 577 -34.82 8.23 24.20
C THR A 577 -34.15 8.64 25.51
N ASP A 578 -33.08 9.40 25.43
CA ASP A 578 -32.33 9.96 26.56
C ASP A 578 -33.06 11.12 27.27
N ASN A 579 -32.38 11.80 28.19
CA ASN A 579 -32.91 12.96 28.91
C ASN A 579 -33.20 14.19 28.00
N ALA A 580 -32.62 14.25 26.80
CA ALA A 580 -32.93 15.27 25.77
C ALA A 580 -34.04 14.79 24.83
N GLY A 581 -34.69 13.66 25.10
CA GLY A 581 -35.68 13.06 24.23
C GLY A 581 -35.07 12.49 22.93
N ALA A 582 -33.76 12.29 22.89
CA ALA A 582 -33.03 11.92 21.68
C ALA A 582 -32.58 10.46 21.69
N LEU A 583 -32.45 9.87 20.50
CA LEU A 583 -31.76 8.62 20.25
C LEU A 583 -31.04 8.67 18.91
N THR A 584 -29.98 7.90 18.75
CA THR A 584 -29.22 7.77 17.50
C THR A 584 -29.05 6.31 17.13
N ILE A 585 -29.31 5.99 15.84
CA ILE A 585 -29.05 4.68 15.24
C ILE A 585 -27.94 4.88 14.21
N LYS A 586 -26.79 4.25 14.41
CA LYS A 586 -25.60 4.38 13.57
C LYS A 586 -25.41 3.17 12.67
N GLY A 587 -24.69 3.39 11.54
CA GLY A 587 -24.30 2.33 10.63
C GLY A 587 -25.49 1.71 9.91
N LEU A 588 -26.35 2.56 9.34
CA LEU A 588 -27.52 2.08 8.59
C LEU A 588 -27.07 1.37 7.31
N GLU A 589 -27.34 0.09 7.23
CA GLU A 589 -27.02 -0.77 6.09
C GLU A 589 -27.95 -0.55 4.88
N HIS A 590 -27.61 -1.12 3.74
CA HIS A 590 -28.45 -0.99 2.55
C HIS A 590 -29.69 -1.87 2.65
N GLY A 591 -30.85 -1.30 2.32
CA GLY A 591 -32.11 -2.02 2.31
C GLY A 591 -33.23 -1.22 2.95
N THR A 592 -34.31 -1.93 3.33
CA THR A 592 -35.50 -1.33 3.91
C THR A 592 -35.47 -1.47 5.42
N HIS A 593 -35.50 -0.36 6.12
CA HIS A 593 -35.59 -0.27 7.58
C HIS A 593 -36.99 0.11 8.01
N THR A 594 -37.38 -0.35 9.19
CA THR A 594 -38.57 0.13 9.85
C THR A 594 -38.24 0.61 11.25
N LEU A 595 -38.86 1.71 11.67
CA LEU A 595 -38.77 2.25 13.02
C LEU A 595 -40.17 2.54 13.53
N ARG A 596 -40.52 2.02 14.71
CA ARG A 596 -41.82 2.25 15.34
C ARG A 596 -41.67 2.47 16.83
N GLU A 597 -42.53 3.31 17.37
CA GLU A 597 -42.66 3.47 18.83
C GLU A 597 -43.38 2.28 19.42
N VAL A 598 -42.84 1.66 20.46
CA VAL A 598 -43.45 0.51 21.11
C VAL A 598 -43.98 0.82 22.50
N SER A 599 -43.44 1.86 23.15
CA SER A 599 -44.00 2.33 24.41
C SER A 599 -43.72 3.83 24.59
N ALA A 600 -44.73 4.54 25.07
CA ALA A 600 -44.60 5.93 25.56
C ALA A 600 -44.46 5.91 27.09
N ILE A 601 -43.98 7.02 27.65
CA ILE A 601 -44.10 7.27 29.08
C ILE A 601 -45.54 7.64 29.47
N ASP A 602 -45.83 7.52 30.75
CA ASP A 602 -47.15 7.88 31.29
C ASP A 602 -47.51 9.32 30.90
N GLY A 603 -48.75 9.45 30.45
CA GLY A 603 -49.26 10.72 30.02
C GLY A 603 -49.27 10.96 28.51
N TYR A 604 -48.72 10.09 27.71
CA TYR A 604 -48.73 10.21 26.26
C TYR A 604 -49.39 8.99 25.58
N ILE A 605 -49.97 9.23 24.44
CA ILE A 605 -50.41 8.17 23.52
C ILE A 605 -49.23 7.76 22.66
N VAL A 606 -48.98 6.44 22.51
CA VAL A 606 -48.00 5.91 21.58
C VAL A 606 -48.31 6.37 20.14
N ASN A 607 -47.34 6.91 19.46
CA ASN A 607 -47.44 7.24 18.03
C ASN A 607 -47.35 5.92 17.24
N SER A 608 -48.49 5.48 16.71
CA SER A 608 -48.63 4.18 16.02
C SER A 608 -48.11 4.23 14.57
N ASN A 609 -47.60 5.34 14.10
CA ASN A 609 -46.96 5.38 12.79
C ASN A 609 -45.74 4.44 12.75
N VAL A 610 -45.57 3.77 11.62
CA VAL A 610 -44.38 2.99 11.31
C VAL A 610 -43.61 3.75 10.24
N ILE A 611 -42.41 4.22 10.61
CA ILE A 611 -41.51 4.91 9.69
C ILE A 611 -40.79 3.82 8.90
N THR A 612 -41.09 3.70 7.62
CA THR A 612 -40.39 2.78 6.71
C THR A 612 -39.57 3.61 5.73
N PHE A 613 -38.26 3.38 5.70
CA PHE A 613 -37.35 4.05 4.79
C PHE A 613 -36.37 3.08 4.16
N LYS A 614 -35.84 3.45 3.00
CA LYS A 614 -34.87 2.65 2.26
C LYS A 614 -33.53 3.39 2.15
N VAL A 615 -32.45 2.69 2.46
CA VAL A 615 -31.10 3.09 2.14
C VAL A 615 -30.66 2.33 0.89
N SER A 616 -30.38 3.03 -0.19
CA SER A 616 -29.94 2.44 -1.47
C SER A 616 -28.43 2.17 -1.46
N SER A 617 -27.93 1.37 -2.44
CA SER A 617 -26.52 1.01 -2.54
C SER A 617 -25.55 2.19 -2.85
N ASP A 618 -26.10 3.33 -3.19
CA ASP A 618 -25.40 4.61 -3.35
C ASP A 618 -25.58 5.54 -2.13
N ASN A 619 -26.12 5.01 -1.02
CA ASN A 619 -26.46 5.71 0.22
C ASN A 619 -27.54 6.80 0.05
N SER A 620 -28.28 6.82 -1.04
CA SER A 620 -29.49 7.64 -1.14
C SER A 620 -30.59 7.07 -0.25
N ILE A 621 -31.38 7.97 0.37
CA ILE A 621 -32.40 7.64 1.36
C ILE A 621 -33.77 8.05 0.82
N GLU A 622 -34.75 7.16 0.95
CA GLU A 622 -36.11 7.35 0.53
C GLU A 622 -37.08 6.97 1.66
N LEU A 623 -37.98 7.87 2.06
CA LEU A 623 -39.09 7.56 2.96
C LEU A 623 -40.18 6.82 2.16
N LEU A 624 -40.53 5.60 2.58
CA LEU A 624 -41.51 4.74 1.90
C LEU A 624 -42.90 4.78 2.55
N SER A 625 -43.00 5.07 3.88
CA SER A 625 -44.28 5.13 4.59
C SER A 625 -44.99 6.46 4.39
N SER A 626 -46.32 6.40 4.40
CA SER A 626 -47.17 7.56 4.64
C SER A 626 -47.32 7.79 6.13
N ILE A 627 -47.23 9.03 6.58
CA ILE A 627 -47.42 9.44 7.99
C ILE A 627 -48.86 9.81 8.23
N ASP A 628 -49.50 9.21 9.24
CA ASP A 628 -50.82 9.59 9.71
C ASP A 628 -50.70 10.59 10.88
N ALA A 629 -50.85 11.87 10.59
CA ALA A 629 -50.75 12.93 11.58
C ALA A 629 -51.92 12.85 12.64
N SER A 630 -52.99 12.06 12.39
CA SER A 630 -54.04 11.88 13.37
C SER A 630 -53.62 11.16 14.65
N VAL A 631 -52.58 10.34 14.57
CA VAL A 631 -51.99 9.56 15.69
C VAL A 631 -50.72 10.22 16.28
N GLY A 632 -50.23 11.31 15.70
CA GLY A 632 -49.07 12.06 16.10
C GLY A 632 -48.20 12.38 14.90
N ASP A 633 -47.64 13.59 14.86
CA ASP A 633 -46.86 14.05 13.70
C ASP A 633 -45.47 13.45 13.66
N ILE A 634 -44.92 13.30 12.46
CA ILE A 634 -43.56 12.84 12.21
C ILE A 634 -42.96 13.73 11.12
N ASP A 635 -41.85 14.42 11.45
CA ASP A 635 -41.01 15.10 10.48
C ASP A 635 -39.78 14.25 10.17
N PHE A 636 -39.67 13.76 8.92
CA PHE A 636 -38.56 12.97 8.41
C PHE A 636 -37.81 13.79 7.38
N THR A 637 -36.58 14.15 7.68
CA THR A 637 -35.74 14.95 6.83
C THR A 637 -34.37 14.33 6.62
N ILE A 638 -33.75 14.62 5.46
CA ILE A 638 -32.36 14.27 5.15
C ILE A 638 -31.53 15.52 5.30
N THR A 639 -30.55 15.49 6.18
CA THR A 639 -29.66 16.62 6.44
C THR A 639 -28.74 16.92 5.26
N SER A 640 -28.14 18.09 5.22
CA SER A 640 -27.14 18.44 4.20
C SER A 640 -25.90 17.56 4.22
N SER A 641 -25.63 16.88 5.32
CA SER A 641 -24.55 15.87 5.44
C SER A 641 -24.97 14.48 4.96
N GLY A 642 -26.26 14.26 4.63
CA GLY A 642 -26.77 12.98 4.17
C GLY A 642 -27.32 12.06 5.28
N ASN A 643 -27.30 12.49 6.56
CA ASN A 643 -27.89 11.75 7.68
C ASN A 643 -29.40 11.93 7.73
N ILE A 644 -30.08 11.01 8.41
CA ILE A 644 -31.52 11.09 8.66
C ILE A 644 -31.76 11.86 9.97
N SER A 645 -32.68 12.83 9.94
CA SER A 645 -33.19 13.51 11.13
C SER A 645 -34.68 13.28 11.21
N VAL A 646 -35.15 12.78 12.34
CA VAL A 646 -36.56 12.45 12.59
C VAL A 646 -37.03 13.16 13.85
N VAL A 647 -38.12 13.87 13.74
CA VAL A 647 -38.86 14.35 14.92
C VAL A 647 -40.17 13.55 15.01
N VAL A 648 -40.43 12.92 16.12
CA VAL A 648 -41.65 12.14 16.37
C VAL A 648 -42.42 12.84 17.50
N GLU A 649 -43.65 13.20 17.24
CA GLU A 649 -44.49 13.84 18.22
C GLU A 649 -45.53 12.88 18.82
N ASN A 650 -45.74 12.96 20.14
CA ASN A 650 -46.80 12.24 20.81
C ASN A 650 -47.85 13.19 21.32
N LYS A 651 -49.10 12.76 21.16
CA LYS A 651 -50.27 13.42 21.76
C LYS A 651 -50.35 13.11 23.26
N LEU A 652 -50.83 14.08 24.01
CA LEU A 652 -51.14 13.84 25.40
C LEU A 652 -52.29 12.84 25.50
N ALA A 653 -52.15 11.87 26.37
CA ALA A 653 -53.26 10.95 26.65
C ALA A 653 -54.42 11.71 27.34
N PRO A 654 -55.68 11.47 26.96
CA PRO A 654 -56.81 12.07 27.60
C PRO A 654 -56.90 11.62 29.06
N TYR A 655 -57.63 12.41 29.87
CA TYR A 655 -57.89 12.04 31.26
C TYR A 655 -59.38 11.82 31.51
N ASN A 656 -59.72 11.21 32.66
CA ASN A 656 -61.06 10.99 33.12
C ASN A 656 -61.37 11.90 34.33
N LEU A 657 -62.58 12.42 34.39
CA LEU A 657 -63.11 13.14 35.56
C LEU A 657 -64.21 12.29 36.21
N THR A 658 -63.96 11.81 37.42
CA THR A 658 -64.95 11.04 38.16
C THR A 658 -65.52 11.90 39.28
N VAL A 659 -66.85 12.07 39.28
CA VAL A 659 -67.62 12.74 40.32
C VAL A 659 -68.14 11.69 41.31
N TYR A 660 -67.79 11.84 42.56
CA TYR A 660 -68.34 11.10 43.68
C TYR A 660 -69.43 11.91 44.35
N LYS A 661 -70.65 11.41 44.36
CA LYS A 661 -71.81 12.13 44.90
C LYS A 661 -72.22 11.50 46.22
N GLN A 662 -72.25 12.36 47.26
CA GLN A 662 -72.71 11.91 48.62
C GLN A 662 -73.46 13.05 49.34
N ASN A 663 -74.13 12.68 50.43
CA ASN A 663 -74.74 13.67 51.36
C ASN A 663 -73.66 14.02 52.45
N ASN A 664 -74.04 15.00 53.32
CA ASN A 664 -73.24 15.41 54.46
C ASN A 664 -72.98 14.37 55.53
N LYS A 665 -73.54 13.15 55.45
CA LYS A 665 -73.24 11.99 56.27
C LYS A 665 -72.44 10.88 55.56
N GLY A 666 -71.95 11.20 54.36
CA GLY A 666 -71.21 10.23 53.54
C GLY A 666 -72.04 9.16 52.86
N THR A 667 -73.42 9.29 52.84
CA THR A 667 -74.23 8.36 52.08
C THR A 667 -74.16 8.69 50.59
N LEU A 668 -73.84 7.72 49.77
CA LEU A 668 -73.73 7.80 48.34
C LEU A 668 -75.08 8.12 47.70
N LEU A 669 -75.10 8.98 46.64
CA LEU A 669 -76.36 9.46 46.07
C LEU A 669 -76.41 9.15 44.57
N GLU A 670 -77.41 8.31 44.21
CA GLU A 670 -77.78 7.96 42.85
C GLU A 670 -78.62 9.07 42.21
N GLY A 671 -78.45 9.27 40.88
CA GLY A 671 -79.35 10.11 40.06
C GLY A 671 -79.08 11.60 40.15
N ALA A 672 -77.92 12.01 40.67
CA ALA A 672 -77.48 13.44 40.50
C ALA A 672 -77.04 13.65 39.05
N GLU A 673 -77.60 14.57 38.34
CA GLU A 673 -77.24 14.87 36.99
C GLU A 673 -76.17 15.99 37.00
N PHE A 674 -75.06 15.73 36.27
CA PHE A 674 -74.03 16.71 36.04
C PHE A 674 -73.87 16.95 34.55
N THR A 675 -73.59 18.16 34.18
CA THR A 675 -73.25 18.56 32.81
C THR A 675 -71.91 19.20 32.82
N LEU A 676 -71.07 18.72 31.93
CA LEU A 676 -69.72 19.26 31.62
C LEU A 676 -69.84 20.19 30.41
N TYR A 677 -69.36 21.43 30.53
CA TYR A 677 -69.45 22.46 29.51
C TYR A 677 -68.07 22.89 29.03
N SER A 678 -67.99 23.40 27.82
CA SER A 678 -66.76 23.95 27.22
C SER A 678 -66.44 25.38 27.65
N GLU A 679 -67.46 26.11 28.21
CA GLU A 679 -67.29 27.51 28.62
C GLU A 679 -67.94 27.77 29.95
N LYS A 680 -67.52 28.81 30.63
CA LYS A 680 -68.01 29.26 31.98
C LYS A 680 -69.44 29.60 32.08
N GLU A 681 -70.01 30.06 31.04
CA GLU A 681 -71.46 30.50 30.93
C GLU A 681 -72.39 29.30 30.92
N CYS A 682 -71.81 28.03 30.84
CA CYS A 682 -72.57 26.78 30.82
C CYS A 682 -73.68 26.75 29.77
N ILE A 683 -73.38 27.14 28.51
CA ILE A 683 -74.28 27.09 27.39
C ILE A 683 -74.07 25.83 26.52
N ASN A 684 -72.87 25.57 26.15
CA ASN A 684 -72.52 24.39 25.26
C ASN A 684 -72.09 23.16 26.08
N ALA A 685 -72.97 22.20 26.18
CA ALA A 685 -72.71 20.95 26.89
C ALA A 685 -71.77 20.07 26.10
N VAL A 686 -70.67 19.64 26.69
CA VAL A 686 -69.73 18.66 26.14
C VAL A 686 -70.18 17.23 26.46
N SER A 687 -70.64 17.02 27.70
CA SER A 687 -71.14 15.72 28.17
C SER A 687 -72.14 15.91 29.32
N ILE A 688 -73.10 15.03 29.36
CA ILE A 688 -74.11 14.96 30.42
C ILE A 688 -74.20 13.57 30.99
N GLY A 689 -74.22 13.43 32.29
CA GLY A 689 -74.32 12.12 32.95
C GLY A 689 -75.05 12.22 34.30
N ALA A 690 -75.49 11.08 34.81
CA ALA A 690 -76.08 10.93 36.14
C ALA A 690 -75.25 9.97 36.97
N THR A 691 -75.20 10.16 38.29
CA THR A 691 -74.48 9.30 39.22
C THR A 691 -75.27 7.96 39.36
N ASP A 692 -74.51 6.89 39.40
CA ASP A 692 -74.93 5.52 39.55
C ASP A 692 -75.36 5.22 41.04
N ALA A 693 -75.73 3.98 41.29
CA ALA A 693 -76.13 3.54 42.66
C ALA A 693 -74.98 3.64 43.69
N ASN A 694 -73.76 3.74 43.23
CA ASN A 694 -72.55 3.96 44.06
C ASN A 694 -72.19 5.47 44.17
N GLY A 695 -73.06 6.37 43.67
CA GLY A 695 -72.82 7.81 43.63
C GLY A 695 -71.73 8.28 42.65
N ASN A 696 -71.33 7.43 41.70
CA ASN A 696 -70.21 7.71 40.75
C ASN A 696 -70.74 8.16 39.40
N LEU A 697 -70.04 9.11 38.82
CA LEU A 697 -70.21 9.54 37.42
C LEU A 697 -68.83 9.84 36.84
N THR A 698 -68.44 9.23 35.73
CA THR A 698 -67.16 9.45 35.06
C THR A 698 -67.36 10.11 33.69
N PHE A 699 -66.72 11.22 33.45
CA PHE A 699 -66.56 11.84 32.15
C PHE A 699 -65.19 11.40 31.62
N SER A 700 -65.15 10.65 30.52
CA SER A 700 -63.93 10.09 29.92
C SER A 700 -63.48 10.88 28.67
N GLY A 701 -62.18 10.77 28.33
CA GLY A 701 -61.68 11.33 27.10
C GLY A 701 -61.48 12.86 27.11
N LEU A 702 -61.26 13.43 28.26
CA LEU A 702 -61.09 14.88 28.41
C LEU A 702 -59.68 15.29 27.95
N VAL A 703 -59.63 16.36 27.16
CA VAL A 703 -58.38 16.85 26.54
C VAL A 703 -57.56 17.61 27.57
N VAL A 704 -56.30 17.18 27.73
CA VAL A 704 -55.33 17.84 28.60
C VAL A 704 -55.08 19.28 28.14
N GLY A 705 -54.96 20.22 29.08
CA GLY A 705 -54.75 21.63 28.78
C GLY A 705 -56.05 22.39 28.37
N THR A 706 -57.15 21.65 28.28
CA THR A 706 -58.49 22.25 27.99
C THR A 706 -59.25 22.50 29.27
N LYS A 707 -59.87 23.71 29.36
CA LYS A 707 -60.75 24.03 30.50
C LYS A 707 -62.14 23.49 30.24
N TYR A 708 -62.64 22.79 31.24
CA TYR A 708 -64.00 22.33 31.25
C TYR A 708 -64.72 22.91 32.49
N TYR A 709 -66.08 23.02 32.43
CA TYR A 709 -66.85 23.59 33.46
C TYR A 709 -67.94 22.57 33.90
N LEU A 710 -67.78 22.02 35.11
CA LEU A 710 -68.68 21.01 35.67
C LEU A 710 -69.76 21.73 36.51
N LYS A 711 -71.01 21.39 36.24
CA LYS A 711 -72.19 21.94 36.97
C LYS A 711 -73.17 20.82 37.29
N GLU A 712 -73.58 20.73 38.55
CA GLU A 712 -74.77 19.93 38.88
C GLU A 712 -76.00 20.57 38.33
N THR A 713 -76.74 19.91 37.45
CA THR A 713 -77.94 20.41 36.79
C THR A 713 -79.19 19.84 37.39
N LYS A 714 -79.11 18.75 38.14
CA LYS A 714 -80.24 18.16 38.87
C LYS A 714 -79.79 17.43 40.12
N ALA A 715 -80.34 17.72 41.27
CA ALA A 715 -80.09 17.01 42.50
C ALA A 715 -80.90 15.71 42.62
N PRO A 716 -80.38 14.72 43.32
CA PRO A 716 -81.15 13.50 43.66
C PRO A 716 -82.41 13.88 44.42
N THR A 717 -83.40 13.01 44.32
CA THR A 717 -84.68 13.27 45.01
C THR A 717 -84.48 13.37 46.53
N GLY A 718 -85.02 14.49 47.12
CA GLY A 718 -84.86 14.81 48.54
C GLY A 718 -83.59 15.63 48.89
N TYR A 719 -82.86 16.01 47.94
CA TYR A 719 -81.59 16.80 48.08
C TYR A 719 -81.64 18.09 47.26
N ARG A 720 -80.87 19.12 47.61
CA ARG A 720 -80.70 20.37 46.85
C ARG A 720 -79.37 20.45 46.26
N ILE A 721 -79.25 21.08 45.11
CA ILE A 721 -77.99 21.43 44.48
C ILE A 721 -77.25 22.39 45.41
N PRO A 722 -75.96 22.20 45.63
CA PRO A 722 -75.15 23.17 46.37
C PRO A 722 -75.11 24.49 45.62
N VAL A 723 -75.36 25.61 46.38
CA VAL A 723 -75.35 26.95 45.83
C VAL A 723 -74.35 27.80 46.60
N ASP A 724 -73.85 28.87 45.94
CA ASP A 724 -73.02 29.88 46.56
C ASP A 724 -73.84 30.81 47.46
N GLU A 725 -73.20 31.78 48.06
CA GLU A 725 -73.81 32.79 48.94
C GLU A 725 -74.94 33.64 48.26
N ASN A 726 -74.83 33.71 46.89
CA ASN A 726 -75.81 34.38 46.09
C ASN A 726 -76.99 33.49 45.63
N GLY A 727 -76.95 32.22 45.98
CA GLY A 727 -77.95 31.21 45.61
C GLY A 727 -77.76 30.66 44.19
N ALA A 728 -76.66 30.90 43.54
CA ALA A 728 -76.35 30.32 42.26
C ALA A 728 -75.65 28.93 42.39
N PRO A 729 -76.05 27.94 41.57
CA PRO A 729 -75.31 26.61 41.54
C PRO A 729 -73.83 26.79 41.28
N TYR A 730 -73.02 26.09 42.05
CA TYR A 730 -71.55 26.12 41.79
C TYR A 730 -71.23 25.63 40.40
N VAL A 731 -70.29 26.32 39.72
CA VAL A 731 -69.67 25.94 38.49
C VAL A 731 -68.18 25.62 38.82
N THR A 732 -67.79 24.39 38.66
CA THR A 732 -66.44 23.99 38.97
C THR A 732 -65.60 23.95 37.66
N GLU A 733 -64.63 24.87 37.51
CA GLU A 733 -63.66 24.83 36.41
C GLU A 733 -62.69 23.69 36.67
N VAL A 734 -62.61 22.78 35.72
CA VAL A 734 -61.69 21.65 35.70
C VAL A 734 -60.67 21.93 34.64
N TYR A 735 -59.39 22.03 35.02
CA TYR A 735 -58.25 22.25 34.11
C TYR A 735 -57.09 21.43 34.54
N THR A 736 -56.42 20.76 33.57
CA THR A 736 -55.20 20.02 33.78
C THR A 736 -54.05 20.75 33.12
N SER A 737 -52.85 20.65 33.70
CA SER A 737 -51.63 21.16 33.04
C SER A 737 -51.42 20.51 31.69
N SER A 738 -51.01 21.26 30.66
CA SER A 738 -50.55 20.73 29.39
C SER A 738 -49.14 20.08 29.49
N ASN A 739 -48.49 20.18 30.64
CA ASN A 739 -47.22 19.49 30.91
C ASN A 739 -47.48 18.26 31.78
N PRO A 740 -47.34 17.03 31.23
CA PRO A 740 -47.68 15.80 31.97
C PRO A 740 -46.68 15.47 33.08
N THR A 741 -45.51 16.15 33.11
CA THR A 741 -44.49 15.98 34.16
C THR A 741 -44.80 16.84 35.39
N ILE A 742 -45.81 17.71 35.30
CA ILE A 742 -46.26 18.55 36.39
C ILE A 742 -47.63 18.02 36.80
N ASP A 743 -47.67 17.34 37.94
CA ASP A 743 -48.89 16.82 38.58
C ASP A 743 -49.76 17.95 39.12
N GLU A 744 -50.19 18.89 38.28
CA GLU A 744 -51.04 19.98 38.68
C GLU A 744 -52.39 19.92 37.97
N PHE A 745 -53.43 19.52 38.73
CA PHE A 745 -54.81 19.72 38.40
C PHE A 745 -55.31 21.03 39.06
N PHE A 746 -55.88 21.90 38.24
CA PHE A 746 -56.42 23.15 38.73
C PHE A 746 -57.92 23.08 38.74
N PHE A 747 -58.50 23.36 39.92
CA PHE A 747 -59.96 23.48 40.09
C PHE A 747 -60.24 24.90 40.55
N TYR A 748 -61.26 25.49 39.96
CA TYR A 748 -61.78 26.78 40.34
C TYR A 748 -63.25 26.67 40.64
N ILE A 749 -63.74 27.26 41.71
CA ILE A 749 -65.17 27.40 42.00
C ILE A 749 -65.53 28.86 41.91
N ASN A 750 -66.46 29.20 41.02
CA ASN A 750 -66.84 30.54 40.72
C ASN A 750 -65.72 31.55 40.43
N GLY A 751 -64.55 30.99 39.90
CA GLY A 751 -63.38 31.76 39.51
C GLY A 751 -62.25 31.82 40.52
N ASP A 752 -62.39 31.31 41.71
CA ASP A 752 -61.38 31.22 42.75
C ASP A 752 -60.73 29.83 42.72
N LYS A 753 -59.39 29.85 42.77
CA LYS A 753 -58.57 28.56 42.79
C LYS A 753 -58.96 27.77 44.04
N PHE A 754 -59.43 26.56 43.85
CA PHE A 754 -59.82 25.65 44.93
C PHE A 754 -58.58 25.03 45.56
N ASN A 755 -58.39 25.24 46.89
CA ASN A 755 -57.44 24.48 47.67
C ASN A 755 -58.22 23.37 48.38
N SER A 756 -57.62 22.20 48.58
CA SER A 756 -58.18 20.96 49.10
C SER A 756 -58.77 21.03 50.52
N GLU A 757 -58.72 22.17 51.18
CA GLU A 757 -59.36 22.39 52.46
C GLU A 757 -60.77 22.92 52.27
N ALA A 758 -61.70 22.07 52.50
CA ALA A 758 -63.13 22.09 52.34
C ALA A 758 -63.82 23.47 52.45
N THR A 759 -64.46 23.86 51.39
CA THR A 759 -65.77 24.56 51.54
C THR A 759 -66.88 23.51 51.66
N GLY A 760 -67.61 23.40 52.77
CA GLY A 760 -68.46 22.31 53.21
C GLY A 760 -69.29 21.53 52.20
N SER A 761 -69.21 21.79 50.88
CA SER A 761 -69.96 21.12 49.85
C SER A 761 -69.15 20.43 48.79
N TYR A 762 -67.82 20.71 48.71
CA TYR A 762 -66.91 20.11 47.71
C TYR A 762 -65.64 19.64 48.41
N THR A 763 -65.24 18.42 48.13
CA THR A 763 -63.89 17.92 48.48
C THR A 763 -63.22 17.39 47.23
N LEU A 764 -62.04 17.87 46.93
CA LEU A 764 -61.25 17.42 45.83
C LEU A 764 -60.24 16.38 46.33
N THR A 765 -60.21 15.19 45.72
CA THR A 765 -59.15 14.23 45.85
C THR A 765 -58.77 13.84 44.46
N GLY A 766 -57.53 14.20 44.03
CA GLY A 766 -56.97 13.79 42.71
C GLY A 766 -55.79 12.88 42.90
N THR A 767 -55.70 11.83 42.12
CA THR A 767 -54.47 11.08 41.92
C THR A 767 -54.09 11.19 40.44
N THR A 768 -52.87 11.55 40.15
CA THR A 768 -52.31 11.60 38.78
C THR A 768 -51.96 10.25 38.22
N GLN A 769 -51.95 9.23 39.09
CA GLN A 769 -51.81 7.84 38.62
C GLN A 769 -53.06 7.48 37.79
N ASN A 770 -52.80 7.01 36.55
CA ASN A 770 -53.81 6.60 35.56
C ASN A 770 -54.64 7.71 34.95
N ARG A 771 -54.27 8.98 35.08
CA ARG A 771 -55.01 10.13 34.51
C ARG A 771 -56.47 10.20 34.92
N GLU A 772 -56.73 9.96 36.17
CA GLU A 772 -58.05 10.05 36.80
C GLU A 772 -58.09 11.22 37.77
N VAL A 773 -59.04 12.10 37.55
CA VAL A 773 -59.34 13.22 38.45
C VAL A 773 -60.65 12.93 39.18
N ASN A 774 -60.58 13.00 40.46
CA ASN A 774 -61.75 12.66 41.31
C ASN A 774 -62.25 13.92 42.03
N ILE A 775 -63.55 14.18 41.97
CA ILE A 775 -64.19 15.28 42.72
C ILE A 775 -65.35 14.73 43.53
N THR A 776 -65.37 15.01 44.80
CA THR A 776 -66.52 14.67 45.69
C THR A 776 -67.42 15.88 45.81
N VAL A 777 -68.74 15.69 45.53
CA VAL A 777 -69.74 16.73 45.63
C VAL A 777 -70.79 16.31 46.68
N ILE A 778 -71.01 17.16 47.66
CA ILE A 778 -71.86 16.89 48.80
C ILE A 778 -73.19 17.69 48.64
N ASN A 779 -74.34 16.97 48.66
CA ASN A 779 -75.67 17.63 48.69
C ASN A 779 -76.29 17.61 50.08
N GLU A 780 -76.95 18.62 50.45
CA GLU A 780 -77.71 18.69 51.68
C GLU A 780 -79.15 18.18 51.46
N ILE A 781 -79.69 17.60 52.53
CA ILE A 781 -81.03 17.11 52.50
C ILE A 781 -82.02 18.29 52.49
N THR A 782 -82.96 18.25 51.59
CA THR A 782 -84.09 19.18 51.64
C THR A 782 -85.02 18.77 52.81
N TYR A 783 -85.03 19.61 53.85
CA TYR A 783 -86.05 19.40 54.85
C TYR A 783 -87.38 19.67 54.18
N ARG A 784 -88.21 18.67 53.89
CA ARG A 784 -89.62 18.87 53.64
C ARG A 784 -90.27 19.30 54.95
N LEU A 785 -90.78 20.55 54.99
CA LEU A 785 -91.73 20.84 56.02
C LEU A 785 -92.89 19.82 55.91
N PRO A 786 -93.39 19.25 57.03
CA PRO A 786 -94.49 18.31 56.97
C PRO A 786 -95.57 19.01 56.12
N GLU A 787 -96.18 18.37 55.15
CA GLU A 787 -97.34 18.83 54.45
C GLU A 787 -98.40 19.14 55.48
N THR A 788 -98.82 20.43 55.57
CA THR A 788 -99.88 20.85 56.44
C THR A 788 -101.20 20.33 55.91
N GLY A 789 -101.43 19.02 56.01
CA GLY A 789 -102.56 18.33 55.47
C GLY A 789 -102.51 16.79 55.76
N SER A 790 -101.47 16.34 56.40
CA SER A 790 -101.47 14.96 56.84
C SER A 790 -102.43 14.77 57.98
N THR A 791 -103.13 13.64 57.95
CA THR A 791 -104.22 13.24 59.03
C THR A 791 -103.66 13.37 60.43
N MET A 792 -102.35 13.34 60.60
CA MET A 792 -101.68 13.49 61.91
C MET A 792 -101.66 14.91 62.41
N THR A 793 -101.54 15.93 61.52
CA THR A 793 -101.59 17.35 61.85
C THR A 793 -103.02 17.78 62.19
N LEU A 794 -104.02 17.20 61.57
CA LEU A 794 -105.44 17.41 61.91
C LEU A 794 -105.79 16.76 63.22
N VAL A 795 -105.22 15.60 63.59
CA VAL A 795 -105.42 14.96 64.88
C VAL A 795 -104.76 15.76 65.99
N LEU A 796 -103.63 16.29 65.85
CA LEU A 796 -103.00 17.17 66.83
C LEU A 796 -103.68 18.51 67.00
N MET A 797 -104.21 19.15 65.96
CA MET A 797 -105.03 20.35 65.99
C MET A 797 -106.36 20.02 66.68
N GLY A 798 -106.99 18.84 66.36
CA GLY A 798 -108.17 18.33 66.96
C GLY A 798 -108.02 18.09 68.50
N LEU A 799 -106.93 17.50 68.91
CA LEU A 799 -106.55 17.29 70.32
C LEU A 799 -106.17 18.60 70.98
N GLY A 800 -105.58 19.59 70.31
CA GLY A 800 -105.29 20.94 70.86
C GLY A 800 -106.52 21.69 71.07
N MET A 801 -107.50 21.64 70.12
CA MET A 801 -108.78 22.29 70.25
C MET A 801 -109.68 21.61 71.43
N ALA A 802 -109.59 20.29 71.48
CA ALA A 802 -110.23 19.56 72.59
C ALA A 802 -109.72 19.96 73.99
N LEU A 803 -108.36 20.14 74.08
CA LEU A 803 -107.73 20.65 75.33
C LEU A 803 -108.09 22.10 75.63
N VAL A 804 -108.17 22.95 74.61
CA VAL A 804 -108.63 24.36 74.81
C VAL A 804 -110.09 24.39 75.16
N ILE A 805 -110.99 23.63 74.60
CA ILE A 805 -112.35 23.50 74.91
C ILE A 805 -112.48 22.97 76.33
N TYR A 806 -111.83 21.94 76.71
CA TYR A 806 -111.76 21.32 78.05
C TYR A 806 -111.24 22.34 79.07
N GLY A 807 -110.23 23.14 78.75
CA GLY A 807 -109.71 24.19 79.62
C GLY A 807 -110.75 25.36 79.82
N LEU A 808 -111.51 25.63 78.77
CA LEU A 808 -112.63 26.70 78.86
C LEU A 808 -113.77 26.26 79.60
N PHE A 809 -114.16 24.96 79.56
CA PHE A 809 -115.20 24.41 80.37
C PHE A 809 -114.84 24.32 81.86
N HIS A 810 -113.69 23.93 82.20
CA HIS A 810 -113.16 23.83 83.55
C HIS A 810 -112.96 25.26 84.20
N LYS A 811 -112.75 26.24 83.43
CA LYS A 811 -112.60 27.68 83.86
C LYS A 811 -113.91 28.28 84.19
N LYS A 812 -115.10 27.58 83.85
CA LYS A 812 -116.46 28.06 84.20
C LYS A 812 -117.06 27.53 85.54
N GLU A 813 -116.42 26.48 86.06
CA GLU A 813 -116.93 25.94 87.36
C GLU A 813 -116.12 26.50 88.57
N SER A 814 -115.04 27.25 88.31
CA SER A 814 -114.39 27.88 89.50
C SER A 814 -114.77 29.29 89.84
N ARG A 815 -115.88 29.76 89.24
CA ARG A 815 -116.46 31.12 89.61
C ARG A 815 -117.84 31.09 90.19
N SER A 816 -118.20 30.09 90.95
CA SER A 816 -119.38 30.17 91.91
C SER A 816 -119.10 29.55 93.18
N SER A 817 -118.44 30.17 94.03
CA SER A 817 -118.62 30.28 95.45
C SER A 817 -117.62 31.22 96.12
N ASN A 818 -118.04 32.33 96.43
CA ASN A 818 -117.63 33.41 97.18
C ASN A 818 -117.19 34.61 96.50
#